data_873452e5a9ba7e8d9df55202c3e23d80
#
_entry.id   873452e5a9ba7e8d9df55202c3e23d80
#
_cell.length_a   1.000
_cell.length_b   1.000
_cell.length_c   1.000
_cell.angle_alpha   90.00
_cell.angle_beta   90.00
_cell.angle_gamma   90.00
#
_symmetry.space_group_name_H-M   'P 1'
#
loop_
_entity.id
_entity.type
_entity.pdbx_description
1 polymer ?
#
loop_
_entity_poly.entity_id
_entity_poly.type
_entity_poly.pdbx_seq_one_letter_code
_entity_poly.pdbx_strand_id
1 'polypeptide(L)'
;MSEIYLVFVVFLFVLAVFDLMVGVSNDAVNFLNSAIGAKVAKFRTIIIVAAVGVFMGATMSNGMMEVARNGVFHPAMFSMKELMFIFLAVMISDVILLDIFNNLGLPTSTTVSLVFELLGGTTAFVLLKLANDTTGLTVGDLMNTEKALGMIMAIFVSVAIAFFFGIVLQYISRLVFTFTYKKNLKWKIGIFGGVATTAIFYFMLFKGIKSMSFVTPEIYEYIQNHTLTILGICFLASTAIMQFLYFLKVNAFKILVLMGTFALAMAFAGNDLVNFIGVPLAGYSAYTDFAASGASDPSTFMMSSLEGPAKSPMIFLVAAGAVMVFSLATSKKAHNVIKTSVDLSRQSEGDEMFGSSKIARVLVRFSNNTANFFQDVVPDNVKAWCEKRFNTDEARLPEGAAFDEVRATVNLVVAGLLIALGTSLKLPLSTTYVTFMVAMGSSLADRAWGRESAVYRVTGVVSVIGGWFITAGAAFILCFLVAMLMHVGGFVAACIMMALAIFLLIRSNIRYKKKAEEENGDITFNQMMLSTDKGEILTLLSKHIADSQSDFLEYVNTTFRQITDGFIKEDLGMLHKAEDTMRRKRDELKNCRRKEMIGFRRIDPEVAMEKNTWFHLGRNSCEEILYCLRRIADPCEEHVDNNFIPLSKEQIKEYIPLRDTVLFILRRTEKILQTDSYDEVDEVRREAEELKDCLEEAREAQMQRMQSSKENITVAYLYLNLLQETRELTSSLRHLLRASKGFRE
;
A
#
# COMPACT_ATOMS: atom_id res chain seq x y z
N MET A 1 23.85 -37.31 7.97
CA MET A 1 22.48 -36.74 7.82
C MET A 1 22.25 -35.56 8.75
N SER A 2 22.76 -35.49 9.97
CA SER A 2 22.64 -34.33 10.88
C SER A 2 23.18 -33.02 10.30
N GLU A 3 24.29 -33.07 9.54
CA GLU A 3 24.88 -31.87 8.92
C GLU A 3 23.96 -31.16 7.90
N ILE A 4 23.11 -31.91 7.18
CA ILE A 4 22.18 -31.36 6.21
C ILE A 4 21.09 -30.50 6.91
N TYR A 5 20.57 -30.97 8.03
CA TYR A 5 19.60 -30.24 8.82
C TYR A 5 20.19 -29.01 9.51
N LEU A 6 21.48 -29.02 9.82
CA LEU A 6 22.19 -27.82 10.25
C LEU A 6 22.20 -26.76 9.15
N VAL A 7 22.44 -27.17 7.90
CA VAL A 7 22.34 -26.23 6.75
C VAL A 7 20.94 -25.65 6.64
N PHE A 8 19.87 -26.44 6.83
CA PHE A 8 18.51 -25.95 6.86
C PHE A 8 18.27 -24.92 7.97
N VAL A 9 18.75 -25.19 9.18
CA VAL A 9 18.65 -24.25 10.30
C VAL A 9 19.41 -22.95 10.00
N VAL A 10 20.61 -23.01 9.48
CA VAL A 10 21.37 -21.82 9.07
C VAL A 10 20.60 -21.02 8.02
N PHE A 11 20.01 -21.72 7.04
CA PHE A 11 19.23 -21.08 6.00
C PHE A 11 17.95 -20.42 6.54
N LEU A 12 17.23 -21.06 7.48
CA LEU A 12 16.10 -20.47 8.18
C LEU A 12 16.48 -19.15 8.86
N PHE A 13 17.65 -19.08 9.52
CA PHE A 13 18.12 -17.82 10.12
C PHE A 13 18.53 -16.78 9.08
N VAL A 14 19.10 -17.19 7.94
CA VAL A 14 19.35 -16.26 6.83
C VAL A 14 18.05 -15.67 6.31
N LEU A 15 17.02 -16.51 6.07
CA LEU A 15 15.70 -16.04 5.68
C LEU A 15 15.07 -15.15 6.76
N ALA A 16 15.23 -15.49 8.06
CA ALA A 16 14.74 -14.66 9.16
C ALA A 16 15.32 -13.24 9.14
N VAL A 17 16.60 -13.07 8.78
CA VAL A 17 17.21 -11.74 8.64
C VAL A 17 16.56 -10.97 7.48
N PHE A 18 16.35 -11.62 6.33
CA PHE A 18 15.66 -11.01 5.20
C PHE A 18 14.21 -10.66 5.54
N ASP A 19 13.52 -11.56 6.22
CA ASP A 19 12.13 -11.38 6.62
C ASP A 19 11.98 -10.25 7.63
N LEU A 20 12.84 -10.15 8.64
CA LEU A 20 12.93 -9.01 9.54
C LEU A 20 13.11 -7.68 8.78
N MET A 21 13.95 -7.66 7.74
CA MET A 21 14.18 -6.45 6.94
C MET A 21 12.97 -6.09 6.08
N VAL A 22 12.34 -7.07 5.47
CA VAL A 22 11.18 -6.89 4.58
C VAL A 22 9.92 -6.59 5.37
N GLY A 23 9.63 -7.39 6.41
CA GLY A 23 8.45 -7.29 7.24
C GLY A 23 8.41 -5.99 8.07
N VAL A 24 9.52 -5.61 8.73
CA VAL A 24 9.59 -4.32 9.42
C VAL A 24 9.38 -3.15 8.45
N SER A 25 9.82 -3.27 7.20
CA SER A 25 9.58 -2.25 6.18
C SER A 25 8.10 -2.08 5.84
N ASN A 26 7.30 -3.16 5.89
CA ASN A 26 5.85 -3.12 5.73
C ASN A 26 5.17 -2.60 7.00
N ASP A 27 5.53 -3.15 8.14
CA ASP A 27 4.83 -2.94 9.41
C ASP A 27 5.21 -1.63 10.12
N ALA A 28 6.26 -0.93 9.68
CA ALA A 28 6.63 0.39 10.20
C ALA A 28 5.47 1.41 10.14
N VAL A 29 4.56 1.26 9.18
CA VAL A 29 3.35 2.08 9.05
C VAL A 29 2.49 2.03 10.32
N ASN A 30 2.45 0.90 11.01
CA ASN A 30 1.57 0.66 12.14
C ASN A 30 1.81 1.65 13.30
N PHE A 31 3.07 1.98 13.58
CA PHE A 31 3.45 2.86 14.69
C PHE A 31 3.99 4.23 14.23
N LEU A 32 4.34 4.41 12.95
CA LEU A 32 4.86 5.69 12.44
C LEU A 32 3.78 6.58 11.81
N ASN A 33 2.72 5.97 11.24
CA ASN A 33 1.66 6.66 10.49
C ASN A 33 1.12 7.90 11.22
N SER A 34 0.73 7.75 12.49
CA SER A 34 0.08 8.82 13.24
C SER A 34 1.03 9.98 13.58
N ALA A 35 2.28 9.68 13.95
CA ALA A 35 3.26 10.70 14.26
C ALA A 35 3.73 11.48 13.01
N ILE A 36 3.89 10.76 11.89
CA ILE A 36 4.27 11.34 10.59
C ILE A 36 3.10 12.12 10.00
N GLY A 37 1.88 11.56 10.02
CA GLY A 37 0.68 12.19 9.49
C GLY A 37 0.33 13.51 10.20
N ALA A 38 0.52 13.59 11.51
CA ALA A 38 0.32 14.82 12.28
C ALA A 38 1.55 15.75 12.33
N LYS A 39 2.68 15.37 11.74
CA LYS A 39 3.94 16.13 11.72
C LYS A 39 4.38 16.65 13.09
N VAL A 40 4.24 15.84 14.13
CA VAL A 40 4.51 16.26 15.53
C VAL A 40 5.98 16.54 15.81
N ALA A 41 6.90 15.89 15.09
CA ALA A 41 8.33 16.04 15.24
C ALA A 41 9.06 15.80 13.91
N LYS A 42 10.37 16.08 13.88
CA LYS A 42 11.23 15.73 12.74
C LYS A 42 11.24 14.21 12.56
N PHE A 43 11.24 13.75 11.32
CA PHE A 43 11.25 12.33 10.96
C PHE A 43 12.30 11.52 11.74
N ARG A 44 13.54 12.05 11.87
CA ARG A 44 14.61 11.39 12.63
C ARG A 44 14.25 11.17 14.11
N THR A 45 13.58 12.12 14.75
CA THR A 45 13.16 12.00 16.15
C THR A 45 12.11 10.90 16.30
N ILE A 46 11.14 10.83 15.38
CA ILE A 46 10.09 9.81 15.39
C ILE A 46 10.72 8.42 15.22
N ILE A 47 11.65 8.25 14.28
CA ILE A 47 12.37 6.99 14.06
C ILE A 47 13.19 6.57 15.29
N ILE A 48 13.90 7.49 15.94
CA ILE A 48 14.70 7.15 17.15
C ILE A 48 13.78 6.65 18.26
N VAL A 49 12.67 7.35 18.50
CA VAL A 49 11.68 6.96 19.53
C VAL A 49 11.08 5.57 19.22
N ALA A 50 10.71 5.35 17.97
CA ALA A 50 10.18 4.07 17.51
C ALA A 50 11.23 2.95 17.60
N ALA A 51 12.47 3.21 17.21
CA ALA A 51 13.57 2.24 17.26
C ALA A 51 13.85 1.75 18.70
N VAL A 52 13.83 2.66 19.68
CA VAL A 52 13.96 2.28 21.09
C VAL A 52 12.79 1.39 21.53
N GLY A 53 11.55 1.74 21.12
CA GLY A 53 10.36 0.93 21.37
C GLY A 53 10.46 -0.47 20.77
N VAL A 54 10.84 -0.55 19.49
CA VAL A 54 11.03 -1.83 18.77
C VAL A 54 12.08 -2.70 19.46
N PHE A 55 13.24 -2.14 19.82
CA PHE A 55 14.30 -2.90 20.48
C PHE A 55 13.85 -3.46 21.83
N MET A 56 13.21 -2.62 22.66
CA MET A 56 12.66 -3.06 23.93
C MET A 56 11.58 -4.13 23.78
N GLY A 57 10.66 -3.95 22.84
CA GLY A 57 9.60 -4.91 22.56
C GLY A 57 10.12 -6.26 22.07
N ALA A 58 11.13 -6.25 21.21
CA ALA A 58 11.77 -7.47 20.71
C ALA A 58 12.39 -8.29 21.84
N THR A 59 13.10 -7.65 22.77
CA THR A 59 13.72 -8.35 23.93
C THR A 59 12.71 -8.96 24.88
N MET A 60 11.43 -8.54 24.82
CA MET A 60 10.34 -9.00 25.67
C MET A 60 9.38 -10.00 24.99
N SER A 61 9.63 -10.40 23.74
CA SER A 61 8.69 -11.13 22.88
C SER A 61 8.62 -12.64 23.10
N ASN A 62 9.20 -13.18 24.16
CA ASN A 62 9.31 -14.65 24.34
C ASN A 62 7.96 -15.40 24.39
N GLY A 63 6.90 -14.77 24.91
CA GLY A 63 5.61 -15.45 25.16
C GLY A 63 4.79 -15.80 23.90
N MET A 64 5.05 -15.13 22.77
CA MET A 64 4.32 -15.37 21.52
C MET A 64 4.94 -16.46 20.64
N MET A 65 6.15 -16.92 20.93
CA MET A 65 6.87 -17.94 20.14
C MET A 65 6.15 -19.31 20.09
N GLU A 66 5.20 -19.55 21.00
CA GLU A 66 4.38 -20.75 21.00
C GLU A 66 3.50 -20.88 19.74
N VAL A 67 3.08 -19.77 19.13
CA VAL A 67 2.23 -19.77 17.92
C VAL A 67 2.89 -20.53 16.77
N ALA A 68 4.18 -20.33 16.55
CA ALA A 68 4.94 -21.01 15.51
C ALA A 68 5.25 -22.48 15.83
N ARG A 69 5.26 -22.87 17.12
CA ARG A 69 5.61 -24.22 17.57
C ARG A 69 4.44 -25.18 17.60
N ASN A 70 3.31 -24.77 18.14
CA ASN A 70 2.12 -25.62 18.39
C ASN A 70 0.78 -24.93 18.17
N GLY A 71 0.78 -23.76 17.53
CA GLY A 71 -0.43 -22.99 17.28
C GLY A 71 -1.35 -23.65 16.24
N VAL A 72 -0.81 -24.34 15.25
CA VAL A 72 -1.54 -24.85 14.08
C VAL A 72 -1.57 -26.37 14.02
N PHE A 73 -0.53 -27.04 14.49
CA PHE A 73 -0.36 -28.49 14.42
C PHE A 73 0.02 -29.08 15.77
N HIS A 74 -0.13 -30.40 15.92
CA HIS A 74 0.33 -31.16 17.07
C HIS A 74 1.75 -31.68 16.81
N PRO A 75 2.81 -31.07 17.37
CA PRO A 75 4.20 -31.42 17.03
C PRO A 75 4.55 -32.88 17.25
N ALA A 76 3.97 -33.50 18.29
CA ALA A 76 4.19 -34.92 18.61
C ALA A 76 3.78 -35.87 17.48
N MET A 77 2.95 -35.43 16.56
CA MET A 77 2.46 -36.23 15.42
C MET A 77 3.30 -36.07 14.16
N PHE A 78 4.33 -35.22 14.21
CA PHE A 78 5.22 -34.94 13.06
C PHE A 78 6.66 -35.31 13.39
N SER A 79 7.37 -35.88 12.39
CA SER A 79 8.78 -36.13 12.49
C SER A 79 9.59 -34.84 12.32
N MET A 80 10.83 -34.85 12.82
CA MET A 80 11.76 -33.72 12.64
C MET A 80 11.95 -33.37 11.17
N LYS A 81 12.03 -34.33 10.26
CA LYS A 81 12.12 -34.12 8.81
C LYS A 81 10.93 -33.36 8.26
N GLU A 82 9.71 -33.77 8.62
CA GLU A 82 8.48 -33.14 8.14
C GLU A 82 8.36 -31.69 8.62
N LEU A 83 8.63 -31.44 9.91
CA LEU A 83 8.58 -30.09 10.44
C LEU A 83 9.62 -29.17 9.81
N MET A 84 10.85 -29.67 9.56
CA MET A 84 11.86 -28.87 8.87
C MET A 84 11.42 -28.45 7.46
N PHE A 85 10.73 -29.32 6.72
CA PHE A 85 10.19 -28.96 5.41
C PHE A 85 9.03 -27.97 5.52
N ILE A 86 8.14 -28.11 6.50
CA ILE A 86 7.10 -27.14 6.77
C ILE A 86 7.72 -25.78 7.10
N PHE A 87 8.70 -25.73 8.00
CA PHE A 87 9.35 -24.47 8.40
C PHE A 87 10.09 -23.80 7.25
N LEU A 88 10.77 -24.55 6.39
CA LEU A 88 11.40 -24.01 5.18
C LEU A 88 10.36 -23.48 4.21
N ALA A 89 9.26 -24.20 3.99
CA ALA A 89 8.19 -23.77 3.10
C ALA A 89 7.56 -22.47 3.58
N VAL A 90 7.29 -22.34 4.89
CA VAL A 90 6.75 -21.13 5.51
C VAL A 90 7.69 -19.95 5.26
N MET A 91 8.95 -20.05 5.65
CA MET A 91 9.89 -18.94 5.54
C MET A 91 10.17 -18.52 4.09
N ILE A 92 10.23 -19.48 3.15
CA ILE A 92 10.40 -19.18 1.72
C ILE A 92 9.15 -18.43 1.19
N SER A 93 7.95 -18.89 1.55
CA SER A 93 6.70 -18.29 1.08
C SER A 93 6.52 -16.89 1.65
N ASP A 94 6.77 -16.69 2.94
CA ASP A 94 6.56 -15.42 3.63
C ASP A 94 7.48 -14.32 3.08
N VAL A 95 8.77 -14.58 2.96
CA VAL A 95 9.72 -13.60 2.43
C VAL A 95 9.37 -13.16 1.00
N ILE A 96 8.95 -14.10 0.13
CA ILE A 96 8.54 -13.81 -1.24
C ILE A 96 7.25 -12.99 -1.25
N LEU A 97 6.26 -13.37 -0.46
CA LEU A 97 4.94 -12.73 -0.42
C LEU A 97 5.04 -11.30 0.09
N LEU A 98 5.74 -11.09 1.21
CA LEU A 98 5.93 -9.77 1.81
C LEU A 98 6.72 -8.83 0.89
N ASP A 99 7.73 -9.32 0.18
CA ASP A 99 8.46 -8.48 -0.79
C ASP A 99 7.56 -8.02 -1.94
N ILE A 100 6.66 -8.87 -2.43
CA ILE A 100 5.68 -8.50 -3.47
C ILE A 100 4.76 -7.37 -2.96
N PHE A 101 4.18 -7.50 -1.76
CA PHE A 101 3.29 -6.49 -1.20
C PHE A 101 4.00 -5.16 -0.91
N ASN A 102 5.24 -5.21 -0.43
CA ASN A 102 6.06 -4.01 -0.23
C ASN A 102 6.34 -3.26 -1.54
N ASN A 103 6.56 -3.99 -2.63
CA ASN A 103 6.78 -3.39 -3.95
C ASN A 103 5.50 -2.75 -4.52
N LEU A 104 4.32 -3.27 -4.12
CA LEU A 104 3.02 -2.68 -4.46
C LEU A 104 2.66 -1.49 -3.56
N GLY A 105 3.38 -1.27 -2.46
CA GLY A 105 3.09 -0.22 -1.48
C GLY A 105 1.80 -0.45 -0.69
N LEU A 106 1.35 -1.70 -0.59
CA LEU A 106 0.14 -2.07 0.12
C LEU A 106 0.48 -2.60 1.52
N PRO A 107 -0.18 -2.07 2.60
CA PRO A 107 -0.02 -2.61 3.93
C PRO A 107 -0.64 -4.01 4.00
N THR A 108 0.16 -4.99 4.40
CA THR A 108 -0.28 -6.37 4.65
C THR A 108 0.06 -6.78 6.08
N SER A 109 -0.37 -7.97 6.50
CA SER A 109 -0.16 -8.46 7.86
C SER A 109 0.78 -9.66 7.85
N THR A 110 1.93 -9.49 8.48
CA THR A 110 2.89 -10.58 8.71
C THR A 110 2.31 -11.69 9.58
N THR A 111 1.46 -11.37 10.56
CA THR A 111 0.76 -12.36 11.39
C THR A 111 -0.19 -13.22 10.55
N VAL A 112 -0.92 -12.60 9.62
CA VAL A 112 -1.83 -13.34 8.74
C VAL A 112 -1.04 -14.23 7.78
N SER A 113 0.03 -13.72 7.17
CA SER A 113 0.92 -14.51 6.32
C SER A 113 1.40 -15.76 7.07
N LEU A 114 2.03 -15.59 8.23
CA LEU A 114 2.55 -16.70 9.03
C LEU A 114 1.49 -17.75 9.38
N VAL A 115 0.31 -17.32 9.87
CA VAL A 115 -0.76 -18.26 10.29
C VAL A 115 -1.27 -19.05 9.09
N PHE A 116 -1.51 -18.40 7.95
CA PHE A 116 -2.03 -19.08 6.75
C PHE A 116 -0.95 -19.92 6.04
N GLU A 117 0.32 -19.55 6.12
CA GLU A 117 1.44 -20.36 5.64
C GLU A 117 1.64 -21.61 6.48
N LEU A 118 1.62 -21.49 7.81
CA LEU A 118 1.65 -22.64 8.71
C LEU A 118 0.49 -23.58 8.44
N LEU A 119 -0.73 -23.03 8.21
CA LEU A 119 -1.90 -23.81 7.82
C LEU A 119 -1.68 -24.52 6.48
N GLY A 120 -1.18 -23.81 5.47
CA GLY A 120 -0.94 -24.36 4.13
C GLY A 120 0.11 -25.47 4.16
N GLY A 121 1.27 -25.21 4.74
CA GLY A 121 2.36 -26.19 4.86
C GLY A 121 1.97 -27.42 5.69
N THR A 122 1.29 -27.20 6.81
CA THR A 122 0.76 -28.30 7.64
C THR A 122 -0.28 -29.13 6.90
N THR A 123 -1.25 -28.47 6.21
CA THR A 123 -2.30 -29.17 5.45
C THR A 123 -1.70 -30.07 4.37
N ALA A 124 -0.62 -29.65 3.71
CA ALA A 124 0.07 -30.51 2.74
C ALA A 124 0.52 -31.83 3.35
N PHE A 125 1.20 -31.80 4.51
CA PHE A 125 1.67 -32.99 5.19
C PHE A 125 0.55 -33.80 5.85
N VAL A 126 -0.50 -33.14 6.34
CA VAL A 126 -1.71 -33.80 6.89
C VAL A 126 -2.37 -34.63 5.80
N LEU A 127 -2.61 -34.07 4.62
CA LEU A 127 -3.21 -34.79 3.50
C LEU A 127 -2.36 -36.00 3.06
N LEU A 128 -1.02 -35.85 3.05
CA LEU A 128 -0.12 -36.95 2.75
C LEU A 128 -0.15 -38.07 3.81
N LYS A 129 -0.22 -37.70 5.09
CA LYS A 129 -0.34 -38.70 6.18
C LYS A 129 -1.67 -39.42 6.11
N LEU A 130 -2.77 -38.70 5.93
CA LEU A 130 -4.11 -39.32 5.84
C LEU A 130 -4.25 -40.23 4.59
N ALA A 131 -3.62 -39.84 3.47
CA ALA A 131 -3.64 -40.69 2.27
C ALA A 131 -2.87 -42.01 2.43
N ASN A 132 -1.87 -42.05 3.32
CA ASN A 132 -1.04 -43.21 3.60
C ASN A 132 -1.41 -43.92 4.92
N ASP A 133 -2.44 -43.43 5.61
CA ASP A 133 -2.78 -43.91 6.95
C ASP A 133 -3.61 -45.19 6.90
N THR A 134 -3.19 -46.15 7.71
CA THR A 134 -3.90 -47.42 7.96
C THR A 134 -4.45 -47.51 9.39
N THR A 135 -4.24 -46.48 10.22
CA THR A 135 -4.56 -46.49 11.66
C THR A 135 -5.82 -45.71 12.03
N GLY A 136 -6.43 -44.98 11.07
CA GLY A 136 -7.66 -44.22 11.26
C GLY A 136 -7.46 -42.84 11.89
N LEU A 137 -6.30 -42.20 11.61
CA LEU A 137 -6.02 -40.83 12.03
C LEU A 137 -7.03 -39.83 11.43
N THR A 138 -7.38 -38.83 12.22
CA THR A 138 -8.25 -37.73 11.77
C THR A 138 -7.47 -36.43 11.63
N VAL A 139 -8.06 -35.45 10.91
CA VAL A 139 -7.45 -34.11 10.79
C VAL A 139 -7.24 -33.47 12.16
N GLY A 140 -8.16 -33.69 13.11
CA GLY A 140 -8.07 -33.13 14.46
C GLY A 140 -6.93 -33.72 15.30
N ASP A 141 -6.48 -34.94 15.00
CA ASP A 141 -5.31 -35.55 15.68
C ASP A 141 -3.98 -34.93 15.22
N LEU A 142 -3.94 -34.44 13.98
CA LEU A 142 -2.74 -33.87 13.36
C LEU A 142 -2.71 -32.33 13.47
N MET A 143 -3.85 -31.68 13.34
CA MET A 143 -3.98 -30.21 13.35
C MET A 143 -4.69 -29.72 14.62
N ASN A 144 -4.18 -28.66 15.20
CA ASN A 144 -4.82 -27.96 16.29
C ASN A 144 -5.91 -27.02 15.75
N THR A 145 -6.99 -27.62 15.25
CA THR A 145 -8.07 -26.90 14.54
C THR A 145 -8.77 -25.87 15.42
N GLU A 146 -8.91 -26.12 16.71
CA GLU A 146 -9.52 -25.18 17.66
C GLU A 146 -8.68 -23.92 17.84
N LYS A 147 -7.38 -24.06 18.09
CA LYS A 147 -6.47 -22.90 18.22
C LYS A 147 -6.35 -22.14 16.89
N ALA A 148 -6.20 -22.85 15.77
CA ALA A 148 -6.11 -22.24 14.45
C ALA A 148 -7.36 -21.42 14.11
N LEU A 149 -8.55 -21.98 14.32
CA LEU A 149 -9.82 -21.27 14.14
C LEU A 149 -9.93 -20.07 15.09
N GLY A 150 -9.55 -20.23 16.36
CA GLY A 150 -9.51 -19.16 17.35
C GLY A 150 -8.63 -17.99 16.91
N MET A 151 -7.44 -18.27 16.37
CA MET A 151 -6.53 -17.24 15.83
C MET A 151 -7.15 -16.51 14.63
N ILE A 152 -7.70 -17.24 13.67
CA ILE A 152 -8.37 -16.66 12.49
C ILE A 152 -9.54 -15.77 12.92
N MET A 153 -10.38 -16.25 13.80
CA MET A 153 -11.51 -15.47 14.32
C MET A 153 -11.06 -14.22 15.08
N ALA A 154 -10.01 -14.32 15.90
CA ALA A 154 -9.44 -13.17 16.60
C ALA A 154 -8.94 -12.09 15.63
N ILE A 155 -8.27 -12.50 14.56
CA ILE A 155 -7.77 -11.58 13.51
C ILE A 155 -8.94 -10.81 12.88
N PHE A 156 -9.99 -11.51 12.41
CA PHE A 156 -11.10 -10.85 11.72
C PHE A 156 -12.01 -10.05 12.66
N VAL A 157 -12.29 -10.54 13.85
CA VAL A 157 -13.11 -9.82 14.85
C VAL A 157 -12.38 -8.55 15.32
N SER A 158 -11.05 -8.59 15.45
CA SER A 158 -10.25 -7.41 15.84
C SER A 158 -10.40 -6.25 14.85
N VAL A 159 -10.63 -6.52 13.56
CA VAL A 159 -10.87 -5.49 12.51
C VAL A 159 -12.11 -4.67 12.83
N ALA A 160 -13.23 -5.35 13.12
CA ALA A 160 -14.50 -4.69 13.46
C ALA A 160 -14.41 -3.92 14.78
N ILE A 161 -13.79 -4.53 15.81
CA ILE A 161 -13.58 -3.91 17.12
C ILE A 161 -12.70 -2.66 16.99
N ALA A 162 -11.62 -2.74 16.23
CA ALA A 162 -10.69 -1.62 16.01
C ALA A 162 -11.38 -0.44 15.31
N PHE A 163 -12.17 -0.71 14.28
CA PHE A 163 -12.95 0.31 13.58
C PHE A 163 -13.96 0.99 14.50
N PHE A 164 -14.74 0.19 15.24
CA PHE A 164 -15.74 0.69 16.17
C PHE A 164 -15.13 1.58 17.27
N PHE A 165 -14.09 1.11 17.96
CA PHE A 165 -13.45 1.90 19.01
C PHE A 165 -12.72 3.12 18.43
N GLY A 166 -12.17 3.04 17.23
CA GLY A 166 -11.62 4.18 16.50
C GLY A 166 -12.66 5.28 16.28
N ILE A 167 -13.90 4.92 15.87
CA ILE A 167 -15.01 5.86 15.72
C ILE A 167 -15.41 6.46 17.07
N VAL A 168 -15.73 5.62 18.04
CA VAL A 168 -16.32 6.04 19.32
C VAL A 168 -15.36 6.96 20.10
N LEU A 169 -14.10 6.54 20.26
CA LEU A 169 -13.13 7.30 21.05
C LEU A 169 -12.69 8.59 20.37
N GLN A 170 -12.59 8.59 19.02
CA GLN A 170 -12.34 9.84 18.31
C GLN A 170 -13.53 10.78 18.36
N TYR A 171 -14.76 10.28 18.22
CA TYR A 171 -15.96 11.08 18.34
C TYR A 171 -16.06 11.76 19.73
N ILE A 172 -15.84 11.01 20.81
CA ILE A 172 -15.80 11.54 22.17
C ILE A 172 -14.66 12.58 22.31
N SER A 173 -13.49 12.27 21.80
CA SER A 173 -12.34 13.19 21.85
C SER A 173 -12.65 14.49 21.11
N ARG A 174 -13.34 14.45 19.98
CA ARG A 174 -13.73 15.63 19.19
C ARG A 174 -14.83 16.43 19.87
N LEU A 175 -15.74 15.79 20.60
CA LEU A 175 -16.68 16.51 21.45
C LEU A 175 -16.00 17.29 22.58
N VAL A 176 -14.89 16.78 23.11
CA VAL A 176 -14.08 17.46 24.14
C VAL A 176 -13.15 18.52 23.52
N PHE A 177 -12.43 18.13 22.46
CA PHE A 177 -11.48 18.97 21.73
C PHE A 177 -12.00 19.24 20.33
N THR A 178 -12.53 20.43 20.08
CA THR A 178 -12.90 20.85 18.72
C THR A 178 -11.67 20.95 17.83
N PHE A 179 -11.82 21.23 16.53
CA PHE A 179 -10.68 21.45 15.63
C PHE A 179 -9.80 22.65 16.04
N THR A 180 -10.34 23.56 16.87
CA THR A 180 -9.61 24.69 17.46
C THR A 180 -9.07 24.37 18.87
N TYR A 181 -8.75 23.10 19.14
CA TYR A 181 -8.36 22.60 20.47
C TYR A 181 -7.29 23.45 21.19
N LYS A 182 -6.32 24.02 20.45
CA LYS A 182 -5.23 24.85 21.04
C LYS A 182 -5.73 26.04 21.87
N LYS A 183 -6.91 26.57 21.56
CA LYS A 183 -7.51 27.69 22.30
C LYS A 183 -8.17 27.29 23.63
N ASN A 184 -8.57 26.01 23.76
CA ASN A 184 -9.41 25.53 24.85
C ASN A 184 -8.80 24.35 25.63
N LEU A 185 -7.45 24.29 25.71
CA LEU A 185 -6.77 23.18 26.39
C LEU A 185 -7.00 23.21 27.92
N LYS A 186 -6.71 24.32 28.57
CA LYS A 186 -6.83 24.53 30.05
C LYS A 186 -6.60 23.21 30.82
N TRP A 187 -7.57 22.80 31.65
CA TRP A 187 -7.55 21.57 32.44
C TRP A 187 -7.83 20.29 31.64
N LYS A 188 -8.42 20.41 30.45
CA LYS A 188 -8.78 19.27 29.61
C LYS A 188 -7.56 18.44 29.16
N ILE A 189 -6.44 19.14 28.90
CA ILE A 189 -5.21 18.46 28.47
C ILE A 189 -4.61 17.61 29.58
N GLY A 190 -4.72 18.08 30.86
CA GLY A 190 -4.26 17.31 32.01
C GLY A 190 -5.01 15.96 32.11
N ILE A 191 -6.36 16.00 32.09
CA ILE A 191 -7.18 14.80 32.20
C ILE A 191 -6.98 13.89 30.99
N PHE A 192 -7.06 14.43 29.79
CA PHE A 192 -6.88 13.63 28.55
C PHE A 192 -5.49 12.99 28.52
N GLY A 193 -4.46 13.78 28.81
CA GLY A 193 -3.09 13.30 28.88
C GLY A 193 -2.90 12.27 29.99
N GLY A 194 -3.55 12.47 31.14
CA GLY A 194 -3.58 11.51 32.23
C GLY A 194 -4.18 10.17 31.81
N VAL A 195 -5.36 10.17 31.17
CA VAL A 195 -6.02 8.95 30.65
C VAL A 195 -5.13 8.27 29.61
N ALA A 196 -4.65 9.02 28.61
CA ALA A 196 -3.83 8.48 27.52
C ALA A 196 -2.52 7.86 28.05
N THR A 197 -1.82 8.57 28.93
CA THR A 197 -0.56 8.09 29.53
C THR A 197 -0.81 6.86 30.41
N THR A 198 -1.85 6.88 31.24
CA THR A 198 -2.21 5.73 32.09
C THR A 198 -2.54 4.51 31.26
N ALA A 199 -3.26 4.68 30.16
CA ALA A 199 -3.55 3.61 29.22
C ALA A 199 -2.27 3.01 28.60
N ILE A 200 -1.30 3.86 28.21
CA ILE A 200 0.00 3.41 27.72
C ILE A 200 0.78 2.68 28.81
N PHE A 201 0.82 3.21 30.04
CA PHE A 201 1.51 2.58 31.19
C PHE A 201 0.90 1.25 31.58
N TYR A 202 -0.45 1.15 31.60
CA TYR A 202 -1.13 -0.11 31.83
C TYR A 202 -0.64 -1.20 30.89
N PHE A 203 -0.55 -0.84 29.63
CA PHE A 203 -0.02 -1.71 28.60
C PHE A 203 1.43 -2.14 28.85
N MET A 204 2.32 -1.18 29.10
CA MET A 204 3.74 -1.46 29.34
C MET A 204 3.97 -2.30 30.61
N LEU A 205 3.25 -2.01 31.70
CA LEU A 205 3.38 -2.69 32.96
C LEU A 205 2.82 -4.12 32.92
N PHE A 206 1.61 -4.30 32.42
CA PHE A 206 0.95 -5.61 32.49
C PHE A 206 1.50 -6.63 31.50
N LYS A 207 2.09 -6.18 30.39
CA LYS A 207 2.69 -7.06 29.39
C LYS A 207 4.19 -7.19 29.49
N GLY A 208 4.86 -6.08 29.64
CA GLY A 208 6.32 -6.05 29.73
C GLY A 208 6.81 -6.83 30.93
N ILE A 209 6.17 -6.65 32.08
CA ILE A 209 6.62 -7.22 33.36
C ILE A 209 6.57 -8.75 33.37
N LYS A 210 5.51 -9.36 32.84
CA LYS A 210 5.37 -10.85 32.86
C LYS A 210 6.49 -11.58 32.08
N SER A 211 7.05 -10.95 31.09
CA SER A 211 8.10 -11.50 30.22
C SER A 211 9.51 -11.07 30.60
N MET A 212 9.65 -10.19 31.61
CA MET A 212 10.98 -9.73 32.07
C MET A 212 11.62 -10.75 33.02
N SER A 213 12.84 -11.15 32.71
CA SER A 213 13.60 -12.15 33.50
C SER A 213 14.00 -11.66 34.90
N PHE A 214 13.92 -10.34 35.19
CA PHE A 214 14.24 -9.75 36.49
C PHE A 214 13.01 -9.52 37.39
N VAL A 215 11.81 -9.86 36.92
CA VAL A 215 10.58 -9.74 37.71
C VAL A 215 10.34 -11.05 38.44
N THR A 216 10.38 -11.00 39.78
CA THR A 216 10.08 -12.17 40.60
C THR A 216 8.56 -12.43 40.61
N PRO A 217 8.12 -13.68 40.83
CA PRO A 217 6.71 -14.01 40.95
C PRO A 217 5.98 -13.17 42.00
N GLU A 218 6.64 -12.81 43.08
CA GLU A 218 6.10 -11.98 44.18
C GLU A 218 5.79 -10.54 43.72
N ILE A 219 6.68 -9.91 42.90
CA ILE A 219 6.46 -8.58 42.34
C ILE A 219 5.29 -8.64 41.36
N TYR A 220 5.18 -9.69 40.55
CA TYR A 220 4.09 -9.86 39.61
C TYR A 220 2.74 -10.00 40.33
N GLU A 221 2.68 -10.82 41.37
CA GLU A 221 1.48 -11.01 42.18
C GLU A 221 1.07 -9.72 42.91
N TYR A 222 2.03 -8.97 43.46
CA TYR A 222 1.79 -7.67 44.07
C TYR A 222 1.17 -6.68 43.09
N ILE A 223 1.70 -6.59 41.86
CA ILE A 223 1.17 -5.73 40.81
C ILE A 223 -0.26 -6.14 40.40
N GLN A 224 -0.53 -7.44 40.27
CA GLN A 224 -1.86 -7.93 39.97
C GLN A 224 -2.88 -7.58 41.06
N ASN A 225 -2.50 -7.78 42.31
CA ASN A 225 -3.40 -7.52 43.45
C ASN A 225 -3.66 -6.02 43.66
N HIS A 226 -2.75 -5.13 43.24
CA HIS A 226 -2.86 -3.69 43.43
C HIS A 226 -3.06 -2.91 42.14
N THR A 227 -3.49 -3.56 41.05
CA THR A 227 -3.65 -2.97 39.73
C THR A 227 -4.41 -1.64 39.72
N LEU A 228 -5.60 -1.60 40.34
CA LEU A 228 -6.43 -0.40 40.36
C LEU A 228 -5.76 0.76 41.13
N THR A 229 -5.06 0.44 42.21
CA THR A 229 -4.32 1.45 43.01
C THR A 229 -3.17 2.02 42.19
N ILE A 230 -2.39 1.16 41.53
CA ILE A 230 -1.26 1.56 40.67
C ILE A 230 -1.77 2.44 39.53
N LEU A 231 -2.84 2.04 38.85
CA LEU A 231 -3.45 2.83 37.77
C LEU A 231 -3.99 4.16 38.27
N GLY A 232 -4.60 4.21 39.46
CA GLY A 232 -5.06 5.44 40.06
C GLY A 232 -3.93 6.41 40.35
N ILE A 233 -2.80 5.94 40.91
CA ILE A 233 -1.61 6.74 41.17
C ILE A 233 -0.99 7.20 39.83
N CYS A 234 -0.86 6.31 38.85
CA CYS A 234 -0.37 6.68 37.52
C CYS A 234 -1.24 7.75 36.85
N PHE A 235 -2.57 7.64 36.98
CA PHE A 235 -3.50 8.63 36.42
C PHE A 235 -3.33 10.00 37.08
N LEU A 236 -3.28 10.06 38.41
CA LEU A 236 -3.11 11.32 39.13
C LEU A 236 -1.75 11.96 38.82
N ALA A 237 -0.68 11.16 38.85
CA ALA A 237 0.67 11.66 38.58
C ALA A 237 0.78 12.15 37.10
N SER A 238 0.29 11.37 36.16
CA SER A 238 0.30 11.73 34.72
C SER A 238 -0.55 12.97 34.44
N THR A 239 -1.72 13.08 35.07
CA THR A 239 -2.57 14.27 34.97
C THR A 239 -1.84 15.51 35.48
N ALA A 240 -1.18 15.40 36.65
CA ALA A 240 -0.41 16.50 37.24
C ALA A 240 0.77 16.88 36.34
N ILE A 241 1.52 15.90 35.80
CA ILE A 241 2.65 16.16 34.90
C ILE A 241 2.17 16.84 33.62
N MET A 242 1.11 16.34 32.97
CA MET A 242 0.60 16.91 31.72
C MET A 242 0.05 18.31 31.93
N GLN A 243 -0.59 18.58 33.07
CA GLN A 243 -1.04 19.93 33.45
C GLN A 243 0.13 20.87 33.74
N PHE A 244 1.19 20.40 34.36
CA PHE A 244 2.42 21.16 34.60
C PHE A 244 3.14 21.51 33.30
N LEU A 245 3.25 20.54 32.35
CA LEU A 245 3.82 20.81 31.05
C LEU A 245 3.02 21.84 30.25
N TYR A 246 1.70 21.84 30.39
CA TYR A 246 0.85 22.89 29.81
C TYR A 246 1.16 24.26 30.38
N PHE A 247 1.39 24.41 31.70
CA PHE A 247 1.78 25.67 32.32
C PHE A 247 3.17 26.16 31.85
N LEU A 248 4.08 25.22 31.57
CA LEU A 248 5.38 25.53 30.99
C LEU A 248 5.30 25.85 29.48
N LYS A 249 4.09 25.90 28.90
CA LYS A 249 3.83 26.12 27.45
C LYS A 249 4.47 25.04 26.54
N VAL A 250 4.74 23.86 27.07
CA VAL A 250 5.21 22.70 26.28
C VAL A 250 4.01 22.06 25.59
N ASN A 251 4.17 21.67 24.33
CA ASN A 251 3.12 20.95 23.59
C ASN A 251 2.95 19.53 24.14
N ALA A 252 1.96 19.33 25.03
CA ALA A 252 1.68 18.05 25.66
C ALA A 252 1.22 17.00 24.65
N PHE A 253 0.50 17.36 23.58
CA PHE A 253 0.10 16.41 22.52
C PHE A 253 1.32 15.84 21.79
N LYS A 254 2.33 16.65 21.52
CA LYS A 254 3.59 16.17 20.94
C LYS A 254 4.23 15.08 21.79
N ILE A 255 4.24 15.26 23.12
CA ILE A 255 4.77 14.26 24.05
C ILE A 255 3.91 13.00 24.01
N LEU A 256 2.57 13.15 24.08
CA LEU A 256 1.65 12.02 24.03
C LEU A 256 1.78 11.20 22.75
N VAL A 257 1.91 11.85 21.58
CA VAL A 257 2.11 11.17 20.31
C VAL A 257 3.46 10.43 20.27
N LEU A 258 4.54 11.04 20.77
CA LEU A 258 5.84 10.36 20.84
C LEU A 258 5.83 9.18 21.82
N MET A 259 5.20 9.33 22.98
CA MET A 259 5.00 8.23 23.94
C MET A 259 4.13 7.11 23.34
N GLY A 260 3.05 7.48 22.66
CA GLY A 260 2.20 6.53 21.95
C GLY A 260 2.94 5.79 20.83
N THR A 261 3.78 6.50 20.06
CA THR A 261 4.65 5.89 19.04
C THR A 261 5.62 4.89 19.65
N PHE A 262 6.28 5.25 20.75
CA PHE A 262 7.16 4.34 21.49
C PHE A 262 6.40 3.09 21.98
N ALA A 263 5.26 3.28 22.63
CA ALA A 263 4.46 2.18 23.18
C ALA A 263 3.92 1.25 22.09
N LEU A 264 3.43 1.82 20.99
CA LEU A 264 2.92 1.02 19.88
C LEU A 264 4.04 0.28 19.12
N ALA A 265 5.22 0.91 18.98
CA ALA A 265 6.41 0.25 18.42
C ALA A 265 6.89 -0.92 19.31
N MET A 266 6.85 -0.73 20.64
CA MET A 266 7.15 -1.80 21.59
C MET A 266 6.10 -2.93 21.53
N ALA A 267 4.82 -2.58 21.41
CA ALA A 267 3.73 -3.53 21.25
C ALA A 267 3.87 -4.36 19.96
N PHE A 268 4.15 -3.67 18.87
CA PHE A 268 4.42 -4.30 17.58
C PHE A 268 5.53 -5.33 17.69
N ALA A 269 6.73 -4.93 18.14
CA ALA A 269 7.84 -5.85 18.25
C ALA A 269 7.55 -7.01 19.24
N GLY A 270 6.85 -6.74 20.32
CA GLY A 270 6.43 -7.77 21.29
C GLY A 270 5.44 -8.79 20.72
N ASN A 271 4.58 -8.38 19.78
CA ASN A 271 3.58 -9.24 19.13
C ASN A 271 4.13 -9.90 17.86
N ASP A 272 4.79 -9.12 16.99
CA ASP A 272 5.05 -9.55 15.62
C ASP A 272 6.44 -10.14 15.42
N LEU A 273 7.34 -10.10 16.43
CA LEU A 273 8.64 -10.74 16.31
C LEU A 273 8.55 -12.25 16.05
N VAL A 274 7.51 -12.91 16.56
CA VAL A 274 7.26 -14.33 16.30
C VAL A 274 7.04 -14.63 14.83
N ASN A 275 6.48 -13.69 14.09
CA ASN A 275 6.21 -13.85 12.66
C ASN A 275 7.51 -14.04 11.87
N PHE A 276 8.58 -13.37 12.30
CA PHE A 276 9.88 -13.36 11.61
C PHE A 276 10.85 -14.43 12.09
N ILE A 277 10.93 -14.64 13.41
CA ILE A 277 11.93 -15.56 13.98
C ILE A 277 11.32 -16.77 14.69
N GLY A 278 10.00 -16.83 14.84
CA GLY A 278 9.34 -17.94 15.55
C GLY A 278 9.57 -19.29 14.90
N VAL A 279 9.41 -19.35 13.57
CA VAL A 279 9.64 -20.56 12.76
C VAL A 279 11.12 -20.97 12.75
N PRO A 280 12.09 -20.06 12.49
CA PRO A 280 13.53 -20.37 12.63
C PRO A 280 13.92 -20.88 14.02
N LEU A 281 13.37 -20.30 15.09
CA LEU A 281 13.64 -20.75 16.45
C LEU A 281 13.00 -22.12 16.75
N ALA A 282 11.81 -22.40 16.18
CA ALA A 282 11.21 -23.73 16.27
C ALA A 282 12.05 -24.78 15.54
N GLY A 283 12.55 -24.44 14.35
CA GLY A 283 13.49 -25.29 13.59
C GLY A 283 14.82 -25.53 14.34
N TYR A 284 15.36 -24.47 14.95
CA TYR A 284 16.57 -24.61 15.80
C TYR A 284 16.32 -25.51 17.01
N SER A 285 15.17 -25.33 17.70
CA SER A 285 14.81 -26.22 18.82
C SER A 285 14.65 -27.67 18.36
N ALA A 286 13.99 -27.91 17.25
CA ALA A 286 13.83 -29.24 16.66
C ALA A 286 15.19 -29.92 16.36
N TYR A 287 16.10 -29.15 15.79
CA TYR A 287 17.45 -29.64 15.48
C TYR A 287 18.28 -29.94 16.77
N THR A 288 18.25 -29.04 17.75
CA THR A 288 19.01 -29.22 19.00
C THR A 288 18.51 -30.41 19.79
N ASP A 289 17.19 -30.63 19.83
CA ASP A 289 16.60 -31.77 20.52
C ASP A 289 16.91 -33.08 19.81
N PHE A 290 16.86 -33.10 18.47
CA PHE A 290 17.29 -34.25 17.68
C PHE A 290 18.78 -34.58 17.90
N ALA A 291 19.65 -33.56 17.85
CA ALA A 291 21.08 -33.74 18.06
C ALA A 291 21.42 -34.24 19.48
N ALA A 292 20.69 -33.76 20.50
CA ALA A 292 20.85 -34.16 21.89
C ALA A 292 20.36 -35.59 22.18
N SER A 293 19.35 -36.06 21.43
CA SER A 293 18.77 -37.39 21.61
C SER A 293 19.64 -38.54 21.14
N GLY A 294 20.68 -38.25 20.31
CA GLY A 294 21.50 -39.28 19.67
C GLY A 294 20.76 -40.13 18.62
N ALA A 295 19.57 -39.77 18.22
CA ALA A 295 18.80 -40.48 17.20
C ALA A 295 19.52 -40.40 15.84
N SER A 296 19.49 -41.51 15.09
CA SER A 296 20.21 -41.61 13.80
C SER A 296 19.33 -41.19 12.60
N ASP A 297 18.01 -41.35 12.73
CA ASP A 297 17.05 -41.09 11.62
C ASP A 297 16.05 -39.98 11.96
N PRO A 298 16.13 -38.81 11.26
CA PRO A 298 15.21 -37.70 11.45
C PRO A 298 13.77 -37.97 11.01
N SER A 299 13.53 -39.02 10.21
CA SER A 299 12.21 -39.37 9.72
C SER A 299 11.35 -40.14 10.75
N THR A 300 11.99 -40.72 11.73
CA THR A 300 11.33 -41.48 12.81
C THR A 300 11.30 -40.74 14.14
N PHE A 301 12.11 -39.68 14.28
CA PHE A 301 12.17 -38.88 15.49
C PHE A 301 11.00 -37.91 15.58
N MET A 302 10.05 -38.18 16.49
CA MET A 302 8.87 -37.38 16.71
C MET A 302 9.14 -36.17 17.61
N MET A 303 8.52 -35.03 17.31
CA MET A 303 8.84 -33.72 17.90
C MET A 303 7.96 -33.35 19.11
N SER A 304 7.71 -34.28 20.04
CA SER A 304 6.94 -34.01 21.27
C SER A 304 7.54 -32.90 22.15
N SER A 305 8.82 -32.66 22.05
CA SER A 305 9.52 -31.59 22.79
C SER A 305 9.04 -30.18 22.46
N LEU A 306 8.46 -29.99 21.26
CA LEU A 306 7.91 -28.68 20.84
C LEU A 306 6.53 -28.37 21.46
N GLU A 307 5.88 -29.29 22.15
CA GLU A 307 4.61 -29.06 22.87
C GLU A 307 4.78 -28.19 24.11
N GLY A 308 5.98 -28.20 24.71
CA GLY A 308 6.29 -27.41 25.89
C GLY A 308 6.40 -25.90 25.60
N PRO A 309 6.40 -25.07 26.68
CA PRO A 309 6.53 -23.63 26.54
C PRO A 309 7.84 -23.24 25.84
N ALA A 310 7.76 -22.26 24.93
CA ALA A 310 8.92 -21.80 24.19
C ALA A 310 9.92 -21.09 25.12
N LYS A 311 11.15 -21.58 25.16
CA LYS A 311 12.29 -20.92 25.82
C LYS A 311 13.26 -20.44 24.75
N SER A 312 13.08 -19.21 24.27
CA SER A 312 13.97 -18.63 23.27
C SER A 312 15.21 -18.04 23.93
N PRO A 313 16.42 -18.40 23.48
CA PRO A 313 17.63 -17.77 23.99
C PRO A 313 17.62 -16.25 23.75
N MET A 314 17.91 -15.48 24.80
CA MET A 314 17.86 -14.01 24.78
C MET A 314 18.71 -13.39 23.67
N ILE A 315 19.80 -14.03 23.29
CA ILE A 315 20.70 -13.55 22.24
C ILE A 315 20.00 -13.41 20.87
N PHE A 316 19.10 -14.34 20.51
CA PHE A 316 18.35 -14.27 19.26
C PHE A 316 17.34 -13.12 19.28
N LEU A 317 16.68 -12.86 20.41
CA LEU A 317 15.74 -11.75 20.56
C LEU A 317 16.46 -10.39 20.44
N VAL A 318 17.63 -10.26 21.09
CA VAL A 318 18.47 -9.06 21.00
C VAL A 318 18.99 -8.85 19.57
N ALA A 319 19.50 -9.91 18.95
CA ALA A 319 19.98 -9.84 17.56
C ALA A 319 18.86 -9.45 16.58
N ALA A 320 17.68 -10.07 16.72
CA ALA A 320 16.52 -9.72 15.90
C ALA A 320 16.08 -8.28 16.13
N GLY A 321 16.02 -7.81 17.37
CA GLY A 321 15.74 -6.41 17.70
C GLY A 321 16.72 -5.44 17.05
N ALA A 322 18.03 -5.79 17.03
CA ALA A 322 19.04 -4.97 16.36
C ALA A 322 18.83 -4.93 14.83
N VAL A 323 18.49 -6.06 14.19
CA VAL A 323 18.15 -6.11 12.76
C VAL A 323 16.90 -5.29 12.45
N MET A 324 15.85 -5.38 13.29
CA MET A 324 14.63 -4.57 13.13
C MET A 324 14.93 -3.07 13.19
N VAL A 325 15.74 -2.63 14.16
CA VAL A 325 16.16 -1.22 14.29
C VAL A 325 16.96 -0.76 13.07
N PHE A 326 17.89 -1.58 12.60
CA PHE A 326 18.67 -1.31 11.40
C PHE A 326 17.76 -1.17 10.16
N SER A 327 16.83 -2.11 9.98
CA SER A 327 15.85 -2.06 8.90
C SER A 327 14.99 -0.81 8.95
N LEU A 328 14.44 -0.48 10.12
CA LEU A 328 13.62 0.72 10.33
C LEU A 328 14.37 2.02 9.96
N ALA A 329 15.66 2.08 10.28
CA ALA A 329 16.49 3.26 10.01
C ALA A 329 16.88 3.42 8.53
N THR A 330 16.94 2.31 7.77
CA THR A 330 17.51 2.29 6.40
C THR A 330 16.48 2.06 5.30
N SER A 331 15.28 1.56 5.62
CA SER A 331 14.27 1.18 4.62
C SER A 331 13.61 2.37 3.93
N LYS A 332 13.80 2.44 2.60
CA LYS A 332 13.05 3.37 1.73
C LYS A 332 11.65 2.85 1.35
N LYS A 333 11.45 1.53 1.35
CA LYS A 333 10.16 0.89 1.01
C LYS A 333 9.07 1.22 2.04
N ALA A 334 9.43 1.34 3.32
CA ALA A 334 8.53 1.74 4.40
C ALA A 334 7.80 3.07 4.12
N HIS A 335 8.48 4.02 3.46
CA HIS A 335 7.92 5.32 3.15
C HIS A 335 6.68 5.25 2.24
N ASN A 336 6.66 4.34 1.26
CA ASN A 336 5.54 4.18 0.34
C ASN A 336 4.29 3.63 1.05
N VAL A 337 4.47 2.65 1.94
CA VAL A 337 3.36 2.07 2.72
C VAL A 337 2.78 3.10 3.69
N ILE A 338 3.64 3.87 4.36
CA ILE A 338 3.22 4.97 5.26
C ILE A 338 2.43 6.02 4.48
N LYS A 339 2.89 6.41 3.29
CA LYS A 339 2.21 7.40 2.43
C LYS A 339 0.79 6.94 2.09
N THR A 340 0.60 5.70 1.66
CA THR A 340 -0.73 5.14 1.34
C THR A 340 -1.69 5.24 2.53
N SER A 341 -1.26 4.83 3.71
CA SER A 341 -2.09 4.86 4.93
C SER A 341 -2.41 6.30 5.38
N VAL A 342 -1.43 7.20 5.31
CA VAL A 342 -1.61 8.62 5.65
C VAL A 342 -2.59 9.30 4.68
N ASP A 343 -2.45 9.05 3.38
CA ASP A 343 -3.31 9.63 2.34
C ASP A 343 -4.77 9.18 2.49
N LEU A 344 -5.04 7.91 2.82
CA LEU A 344 -6.38 7.40 3.07
C LEU A 344 -7.04 8.01 4.34
N SER A 345 -6.25 8.40 5.34
CA SER A 345 -6.71 8.97 6.60
C SER A 345 -6.70 10.50 6.65
N ARG A 346 -6.33 11.19 5.56
CA ARG A 346 -6.16 12.65 5.48
C ARG A 346 -7.47 13.40 5.80
N GLN A 347 -7.36 14.54 6.52
CA GLN A 347 -8.49 15.41 6.84
C GLN A 347 -8.93 16.27 5.64
N SER A 348 -7.95 16.75 4.86
CA SER A 348 -8.22 17.61 3.70
C SER A 348 -8.72 16.80 2.50
N GLU A 349 -9.65 17.36 1.74
CA GLU A 349 -9.99 16.88 0.41
C GLU A 349 -8.83 17.17 -0.56
N GLY A 350 -8.59 16.25 -1.48
CA GLY A 350 -7.49 16.36 -2.43
C GLY A 350 -7.53 15.24 -3.45
N ASP A 351 -6.44 15.09 -4.21
CA ASP A 351 -6.32 14.00 -5.18
C ASP A 351 -6.35 12.64 -4.49
N GLU A 352 -7.37 11.86 -4.80
CA GLU A 352 -7.56 10.53 -4.22
C GLU A 352 -6.75 9.48 -5.00
N MET A 353 -6.03 8.60 -4.28
CA MET A 353 -5.17 7.58 -4.88
C MET A 353 -5.95 6.48 -5.62
N PHE A 354 -7.19 6.24 -5.20
CA PHE A 354 -8.02 5.14 -5.69
C PHE A 354 -9.13 5.67 -6.59
N GLY A 355 -9.47 4.91 -7.64
CA GLY A 355 -10.63 5.19 -8.47
C GLY A 355 -11.95 4.86 -7.77
N SER A 356 -13.10 5.14 -8.39
CA SER A 356 -14.41 4.76 -7.84
C SER A 356 -14.74 3.30 -8.16
N SER A 357 -15.32 2.56 -7.19
CA SER A 357 -15.80 1.18 -7.38
C SER A 357 -17.32 1.07 -7.18
N LYS A 358 -17.94 0.04 -7.81
CA LYS A 358 -19.39 -0.21 -7.63
C LYS A 358 -19.73 -0.52 -6.16
N ILE A 359 -18.89 -1.30 -5.49
CA ILE A 359 -19.08 -1.69 -4.08
C ILE A 359 -19.04 -0.45 -3.18
N ALA A 360 -18.05 0.43 -3.36
CA ALA A 360 -17.93 1.65 -2.57
C ALA A 360 -19.14 2.58 -2.76
N ARG A 361 -19.67 2.71 -3.97
CA ARG A 361 -20.88 3.51 -4.24
C ARG A 361 -22.10 2.98 -3.49
N VAL A 362 -22.28 1.66 -3.44
CA VAL A 362 -23.37 1.01 -2.69
C VAL A 362 -23.20 1.25 -1.19
N LEU A 363 -22.00 1.05 -0.65
CA LEU A 363 -21.71 1.27 0.78
C LEU A 363 -21.92 2.73 1.20
N VAL A 364 -21.45 3.70 0.40
CA VAL A 364 -21.64 5.12 0.70
C VAL A 364 -23.13 5.51 0.64
N ARG A 365 -23.89 5.02 -0.34
CA ARG A 365 -25.34 5.24 -0.40
C ARG A 365 -26.06 4.65 0.80
N PHE A 366 -25.72 3.42 1.18
CA PHE A 366 -26.29 2.77 2.36
C PHE A 366 -25.99 3.55 3.63
N SER A 367 -24.73 3.98 3.81
CA SER A 367 -24.31 4.80 4.97
C SER A 367 -25.06 6.13 5.01
N ASN A 368 -25.21 6.83 3.90
CA ASN A 368 -25.96 8.09 3.84
C ASN A 368 -27.44 7.91 4.17
N ASN A 369 -28.08 6.86 3.64
CA ASN A 369 -29.46 6.56 3.96
C ASN A 369 -29.66 6.23 5.46
N THR A 370 -28.75 5.47 6.03
CA THR A 370 -28.75 5.15 7.46
C THR A 370 -28.52 6.40 8.31
N ALA A 371 -27.58 7.26 7.93
CA ALA A 371 -27.31 8.52 8.61
C ALA A 371 -28.54 9.46 8.58
N ASN A 372 -29.22 9.57 7.46
CA ASN A 372 -30.45 10.37 7.34
C ASN A 372 -31.55 9.84 8.28
N PHE A 373 -31.75 8.51 8.35
CA PHE A 373 -32.70 7.91 9.28
C PHE A 373 -32.41 8.24 10.75
N PHE A 374 -31.12 8.18 11.15
CA PHE A 374 -30.75 8.57 12.52
C PHE A 374 -30.82 10.08 12.77
N GLN A 375 -30.60 10.92 11.76
CA GLN A 375 -30.75 12.35 11.89
C GLN A 375 -32.18 12.78 12.23
N ASP A 376 -33.19 12.05 11.77
CA ASP A 376 -34.60 12.35 12.06
C ASP A 376 -34.99 12.03 13.53
N VAL A 377 -34.21 11.17 14.19
CA VAL A 377 -34.46 10.75 15.59
C VAL A 377 -33.79 11.68 16.61
N VAL A 378 -32.72 12.38 16.23
CA VAL A 378 -31.94 13.23 17.15
C VAL A 378 -32.58 14.63 17.26
N PRO A 379 -32.79 15.19 18.49
CA PRO A 379 -33.31 16.55 18.67
C PRO A 379 -32.44 17.62 18.03
N ASP A 380 -33.06 18.66 17.44
CA ASP A 380 -32.35 19.72 16.70
C ASP A 380 -31.32 20.49 17.53
N ASN A 381 -31.58 20.69 18.81
CA ASN A 381 -30.63 21.33 19.74
C ASN A 381 -29.31 20.51 19.88
N VAL A 382 -29.42 19.17 19.89
CA VAL A 382 -28.26 18.28 19.96
C VAL A 382 -27.52 18.26 18.64
N LYS A 383 -28.23 18.28 17.50
CA LYS A 383 -27.63 18.41 16.19
C LYS A 383 -26.80 19.67 16.06
N ALA A 384 -27.41 20.82 16.35
CA ALA A 384 -26.74 22.13 16.29
C ALA A 384 -25.51 22.20 17.21
N TRP A 385 -25.59 21.60 18.40
CA TRP A 385 -24.47 21.52 19.31
C TRP A 385 -23.33 20.63 18.78
N CYS A 386 -23.64 19.46 18.19
CA CYS A 386 -22.70 18.58 17.55
C CYS A 386 -22.04 19.26 16.32
N GLU A 387 -22.83 19.86 15.42
CA GLU A 387 -22.34 20.53 14.23
C GLU A 387 -21.33 21.62 14.56
N LYS A 388 -21.58 22.42 15.60
CA LYS A 388 -20.65 23.43 16.09
C LYS A 388 -19.33 22.83 16.58
N ARG A 389 -19.34 21.57 17.08
CA ARG A 389 -18.13 20.86 17.55
C ARG A 389 -17.33 20.22 16.44
N PHE A 390 -18.00 19.82 15.36
CA PHE A 390 -17.41 19.12 14.20
C PHE A 390 -17.25 20.05 12.98
N ASN A 391 -17.09 21.37 13.20
CA ASN A 391 -16.82 22.30 12.12
C ASN A 391 -15.42 22.09 11.54
N THR A 392 -15.33 21.43 10.38
CA THR A 392 -14.08 21.12 9.68
C THR A 392 -13.40 22.36 9.10
N ASP A 393 -14.15 23.45 8.82
CA ASP A 393 -13.61 24.71 8.25
C ASP A 393 -12.67 25.42 9.24
N GLU A 394 -12.81 25.12 10.53
CA GLU A 394 -11.92 25.62 11.58
C GLU A 394 -10.63 24.79 11.73
N ALA A 395 -10.46 23.71 11.01
CA ALA A 395 -9.30 22.83 11.09
C ALA A 395 -8.05 23.51 10.51
N ARG A 396 -7.25 24.11 11.39
CA ARG A 396 -5.93 24.66 11.02
C ARG A 396 -4.86 23.62 11.25
N LEU A 397 -4.59 22.83 10.22
CA LEU A 397 -3.49 21.86 10.25
C LEU A 397 -2.14 22.56 10.00
N PRO A 398 -1.04 22.09 10.61
CA PRO A 398 0.30 22.48 10.20
C PRO A 398 0.52 22.18 8.71
N GLU A 399 1.36 23.00 8.07
CA GLU A 399 1.63 22.85 6.63
C GLU A 399 2.10 21.43 6.29
N GLY A 400 1.33 20.76 5.42
CA GLY A 400 1.56 19.37 4.99
C GLY A 400 1.24 18.30 6.04
N ALA A 401 0.57 18.59 7.15
CA ALA A 401 0.01 17.57 8.04
C ALA A 401 -1.28 16.99 7.44
N ALA A 402 -1.45 15.68 7.56
CA ALA A 402 -2.65 14.99 7.07
C ALA A 402 -3.83 15.12 8.05
N PHE A 403 -3.56 15.16 9.34
CA PHE A 403 -4.53 15.30 10.44
C PHE A 403 -3.88 15.90 11.70
N ASP A 404 -4.69 16.19 12.70
CA ASP A 404 -4.22 16.87 13.91
C ASP A 404 -3.62 15.93 14.98
N GLU A 405 -2.99 16.52 16.00
CA GLU A 405 -2.34 15.81 17.11
C GLU A 405 -3.34 15.07 18.01
N VAL A 406 -4.61 15.50 18.06
CA VAL A 406 -5.66 14.84 18.86
C VAL A 406 -5.96 13.47 18.24
N ARG A 407 -6.22 13.43 16.93
CA ARG A 407 -6.46 12.16 16.21
C ARG A 407 -5.24 11.24 16.26
N ALA A 408 -4.03 11.81 16.08
CA ALA A 408 -2.80 11.04 16.20
C ALA A 408 -2.67 10.36 17.57
N THR A 409 -2.98 11.07 18.64
CA THR A 409 -2.96 10.51 20.01
C THR A 409 -3.99 9.40 20.17
N VAL A 410 -5.23 9.64 19.75
CA VAL A 410 -6.30 8.61 19.82
C VAL A 410 -5.92 7.35 19.04
N ASN A 411 -5.43 7.50 17.80
CA ASN A 411 -5.01 6.37 16.99
C ASN A 411 -3.96 5.50 17.70
N LEU A 412 -2.92 6.12 18.25
CA LEU A 412 -1.81 5.41 18.91
C LEU A 412 -2.26 4.73 20.21
N VAL A 413 -3.06 5.40 21.02
CA VAL A 413 -3.52 4.89 22.32
C VAL A 413 -4.51 3.75 22.11
N VAL A 414 -5.50 3.93 21.22
CA VAL A 414 -6.54 2.89 20.96
C VAL A 414 -5.93 1.65 20.34
N ALA A 415 -5.09 1.83 19.30
CA ALA A 415 -4.41 0.71 18.67
C ALA A 415 -3.51 -0.04 19.66
N GLY A 416 -2.72 0.70 20.43
CA GLY A 416 -1.86 0.13 21.47
C GLY A 416 -2.61 -0.68 22.51
N LEU A 417 -3.75 -0.17 23.00
CA LEU A 417 -4.60 -0.88 23.97
C LEU A 417 -5.21 -2.16 23.38
N LEU A 418 -5.73 -2.11 22.16
CA LEU A 418 -6.36 -3.28 21.52
C LEU A 418 -5.33 -4.37 21.23
N ILE A 419 -4.15 -4.02 20.73
CA ILE A 419 -3.06 -4.96 20.49
C ILE A 419 -2.59 -5.57 21.82
N ALA A 420 -2.47 -4.75 22.84
CA ALA A 420 -2.13 -5.19 24.18
C ALA A 420 -3.11 -6.23 24.75
N LEU A 421 -4.39 -5.92 24.64
CA LEU A 421 -5.45 -6.82 25.11
C LEU A 421 -5.36 -8.16 24.39
N GLY A 422 -5.28 -8.16 23.05
CA GLY A 422 -5.18 -9.38 22.26
C GLY A 422 -3.98 -10.23 22.63
N THR A 423 -2.80 -9.60 22.74
CA THR A 423 -1.59 -10.32 23.13
C THR A 423 -1.64 -10.81 24.58
N SER A 424 -2.30 -10.11 25.53
CA SER A 424 -2.49 -10.59 26.91
C SER A 424 -3.34 -11.86 26.98
N LEU A 425 -4.25 -12.01 26.03
CA LEU A 425 -5.08 -13.21 25.85
C LEU A 425 -4.35 -14.31 25.03
N LYS A 426 -3.08 -14.13 24.69
CA LYS A 426 -2.30 -15.01 23.81
C LYS A 426 -2.93 -15.21 22.42
N LEU A 427 -3.73 -14.24 21.97
CA LEU A 427 -4.32 -14.23 20.64
C LEU A 427 -3.41 -13.40 19.71
N PRO A 428 -2.81 -14.00 18.67
CA PRO A 428 -2.06 -13.25 17.69
C PRO A 428 -3.01 -12.36 16.90
N LEU A 429 -2.90 -11.06 17.11
CA LEU A 429 -3.65 -10.06 16.35
C LEU A 429 -2.77 -9.49 15.24
N SER A 430 -3.40 -9.13 14.14
CA SER A 430 -2.72 -8.33 13.12
C SER A 430 -2.59 -6.88 13.58
N THR A 431 -1.38 -6.47 13.91
CA THR A 431 -1.09 -5.07 14.28
C THR A 431 -1.44 -4.11 13.14
N THR A 432 -1.19 -4.53 11.89
CA THR A 432 -1.53 -3.77 10.68
C THR A 432 -3.03 -3.55 10.54
N TYR A 433 -3.84 -4.59 10.72
CA TYR A 433 -5.30 -4.47 10.60
C TYR A 433 -5.89 -3.59 11.69
N VAL A 434 -5.45 -3.77 12.93
CA VAL A 434 -5.92 -2.98 14.07
C VAL A 434 -5.57 -1.51 13.89
N THR A 435 -4.31 -1.17 13.59
CA THR A 435 -3.87 0.22 13.46
C THR A 435 -4.52 0.91 12.26
N PHE A 436 -4.64 0.22 11.12
CA PHE A 436 -5.31 0.74 9.94
C PHE A 436 -6.78 1.02 10.20
N MET A 437 -7.50 0.08 10.82
CA MET A 437 -8.93 0.24 11.08
C MET A 437 -9.23 1.29 12.16
N VAL A 438 -8.39 1.45 13.18
CA VAL A 438 -8.48 2.56 14.12
C VAL A 438 -8.31 3.90 13.39
N ALA A 439 -7.32 4.00 12.50
CA ALA A 439 -7.09 5.23 11.71
C ALA A 439 -8.25 5.53 10.76
N MET A 440 -8.86 4.52 10.14
CA MET A 440 -10.04 4.70 9.28
C MET A 440 -11.27 5.09 10.10
N GLY A 441 -11.51 4.43 11.24
CA GLY A 441 -12.62 4.77 12.15
C GLY A 441 -12.51 6.19 12.70
N SER A 442 -11.33 6.60 13.14
CA SER A 442 -11.08 7.96 13.62
C SER A 442 -11.22 9.01 12.51
N SER A 443 -10.80 8.68 11.30
CA SER A 443 -10.96 9.54 10.10
C SER A 443 -12.44 9.76 9.76
N LEU A 444 -13.24 8.70 9.83
CA LEU A 444 -14.70 8.77 9.62
C LEU A 444 -15.37 9.60 10.72
N ALA A 445 -15.01 9.39 11.98
CA ALA A 445 -15.55 10.16 13.11
C ALA A 445 -15.25 11.66 13.00
N ASP A 446 -14.10 12.03 12.46
CA ASP A 446 -13.68 13.41 12.20
C ASP A 446 -14.32 14.05 10.95
N ARG A 447 -15.26 13.37 10.31
CA ARG A 447 -15.90 13.81 9.05
C ARG A 447 -14.88 14.10 7.94
N ALA A 448 -13.76 13.39 7.95
CA ALA A 448 -12.73 13.54 6.92
C ALA A 448 -13.17 12.97 5.56
N TRP A 449 -14.21 12.13 5.53
CA TRP A 449 -14.75 11.53 4.32
C TRP A 449 -15.91 12.40 3.79
N GLY A 450 -15.55 13.54 3.16
CA GLY A 450 -16.50 14.45 2.55
C GLY A 450 -17.26 13.81 1.39
N ARG A 451 -18.33 14.46 0.94
CA ARG A 451 -19.24 13.93 -0.09
C ARG A 451 -18.52 13.58 -1.40
N GLU A 452 -17.50 14.34 -1.75
CA GLU A 452 -16.74 14.16 -3.00
C GLU A 452 -15.64 13.09 -2.87
N SER A 453 -15.05 12.93 -1.69
CA SER A 453 -13.96 12.00 -1.44
C SER A 453 -14.41 10.62 -0.92
N ALA A 454 -15.62 10.52 -0.33
CA ALA A 454 -16.08 9.32 0.36
C ALA A 454 -16.02 8.05 -0.49
N VAL A 455 -16.47 8.09 -1.76
CA VAL A 455 -16.48 6.91 -2.64
C VAL A 455 -15.06 6.43 -2.92
N TYR A 456 -14.13 7.34 -3.15
CA TYR A 456 -12.73 7.02 -3.44
C TYR A 456 -12.02 6.43 -2.22
N ARG A 457 -12.24 7.00 -1.03
CA ARG A 457 -11.67 6.51 0.23
C ARG A 457 -12.24 5.16 0.63
N VAL A 458 -13.56 4.97 0.52
CA VAL A 458 -14.18 3.66 0.74
C VAL A 458 -13.64 2.63 -0.26
N THR A 459 -13.42 3.01 -1.53
CA THR A 459 -12.76 2.11 -2.51
C THR A 459 -11.35 1.75 -2.04
N GLY A 460 -10.56 2.71 -1.56
CA GLY A 460 -9.23 2.45 -1.02
C GLY A 460 -9.25 1.49 0.16
N VAL A 461 -10.12 1.72 1.15
CA VAL A 461 -10.28 0.84 2.32
C VAL A 461 -10.72 -0.57 1.90
N VAL A 462 -11.73 -0.70 1.02
CA VAL A 462 -12.19 -2.00 0.50
C VAL A 462 -11.08 -2.71 -0.28
N SER A 463 -10.26 -1.96 -1.04
CA SER A 463 -9.12 -2.53 -1.78
C SER A 463 -8.05 -3.06 -0.84
N VAL A 464 -7.74 -2.34 0.24
CA VAL A 464 -6.79 -2.79 1.27
C VAL A 464 -7.32 -4.04 1.99
N ILE A 465 -8.58 -4.02 2.42
CA ILE A 465 -9.22 -5.20 3.05
C ILE A 465 -9.26 -6.39 2.08
N GLY A 466 -9.61 -6.15 0.80
CA GLY A 466 -9.55 -7.18 -0.25
C GLY A 466 -8.14 -7.76 -0.42
N GLY A 467 -7.12 -6.90 -0.36
CA GLY A 467 -5.72 -7.30 -0.35
C GLY A 467 -5.38 -8.25 0.80
N TRP A 468 -5.94 -8.05 1.99
CA TRP A 468 -5.74 -8.92 3.15
C TRP A 468 -6.25 -10.36 2.92
N PHE A 469 -7.44 -10.52 2.30
CA PHE A 469 -7.96 -11.83 1.94
C PHE A 469 -7.11 -12.51 0.85
N ILE A 470 -6.66 -11.72 -0.14
CA ILE A 470 -5.76 -12.21 -1.19
C ILE A 470 -4.45 -12.67 -0.57
N THR A 471 -3.88 -11.91 0.38
CA THR A 471 -2.65 -12.29 1.10
C THR A 471 -2.84 -13.62 1.84
N ALA A 472 -3.93 -13.77 2.60
CA ALA A 472 -4.22 -15.00 3.34
C ALA A 472 -4.32 -16.22 2.41
N GLY A 473 -5.08 -16.09 1.30
CA GLY A 473 -5.23 -17.14 0.30
C GLY A 473 -3.93 -17.48 -0.42
N ALA A 474 -3.16 -16.45 -0.82
CA ALA A 474 -1.87 -16.62 -1.48
C ALA A 474 -0.83 -17.28 -0.55
N ALA A 475 -0.78 -16.86 0.71
CA ALA A 475 0.09 -17.44 1.74
C ALA A 475 -0.18 -18.95 1.93
N PHE A 476 -1.45 -19.30 2.08
CA PHE A 476 -1.86 -20.70 2.21
C PHE A 476 -1.47 -21.52 0.97
N ILE A 477 -1.86 -21.07 -0.22
CA ILE A 477 -1.65 -21.81 -1.47
C ILE A 477 -0.15 -21.93 -1.78
N LEU A 478 0.60 -20.84 -1.66
CA LEU A 478 2.03 -20.84 -1.96
C LEU A 478 2.78 -21.79 -1.03
N CYS A 479 2.54 -21.69 0.28
CA CYS A 479 3.20 -22.56 1.24
C CYS A 479 2.80 -24.04 1.09
N PHE A 480 1.52 -24.31 0.80
CA PHE A 480 1.03 -25.65 0.48
C PHE A 480 1.78 -26.25 -0.71
N LEU A 481 1.91 -25.51 -1.81
CA LEU A 481 2.59 -25.97 -3.03
C LEU A 481 4.09 -26.19 -2.78
N VAL A 482 4.75 -25.27 -2.07
CA VAL A 482 6.18 -25.39 -1.73
C VAL A 482 6.42 -26.62 -0.84
N ALA A 483 5.58 -26.83 0.18
CA ALA A 483 5.65 -27.99 1.06
C ALA A 483 5.45 -29.33 0.31
N MET A 484 4.48 -29.38 -0.61
CA MET A 484 4.25 -30.55 -1.49
C MET A 484 5.44 -30.83 -2.40
N LEU A 485 6.02 -29.79 -3.01
CA LEU A 485 7.20 -29.92 -3.87
C LEU A 485 8.41 -30.44 -3.06
N MET A 486 8.62 -29.94 -1.84
CA MET A 486 9.69 -30.41 -0.95
C MET A 486 9.47 -31.85 -0.51
N HIS A 487 8.23 -32.26 -0.26
CA HIS A 487 7.95 -33.65 0.11
C HIS A 487 8.31 -34.62 -1.05
N VAL A 488 7.85 -34.31 -2.28
CA VAL A 488 8.06 -35.17 -3.46
C VAL A 488 9.53 -35.19 -3.88
N GLY A 489 10.17 -34.04 -3.96
CA GLY A 489 11.56 -33.91 -4.43
C GLY A 489 12.61 -33.99 -3.34
N GLY A 490 12.20 -34.11 -2.07
CA GLY A 490 13.08 -34.26 -0.92
C GLY A 490 14.10 -33.14 -0.79
N PHE A 491 15.32 -33.51 -0.43
CA PHE A 491 16.41 -32.55 -0.22
C PHE A 491 16.76 -31.73 -1.47
N VAL A 492 16.73 -32.33 -2.65
CA VAL A 492 17.05 -31.64 -3.91
C VAL A 492 16.05 -30.52 -4.19
N ALA A 493 14.76 -30.79 -4.00
CA ALA A 493 13.72 -29.78 -4.16
C ALA A 493 13.86 -28.65 -3.12
N ALA A 494 14.21 -28.97 -1.87
CA ALA A 494 14.48 -27.97 -0.85
C ALA A 494 15.64 -27.04 -1.24
N CYS A 495 16.74 -27.59 -1.75
CA CYS A 495 17.88 -26.78 -2.23
C CYS A 495 17.49 -25.88 -3.42
N ILE A 496 16.71 -26.41 -4.37
CA ILE A 496 16.23 -25.63 -5.53
C ILE A 496 15.31 -24.48 -5.07
N MET A 497 14.38 -24.75 -4.16
CA MET A 497 13.47 -23.72 -3.63
C MET A 497 14.22 -22.65 -2.82
N MET A 498 15.24 -23.02 -2.05
CA MET A 498 16.12 -22.09 -1.36
C MET A 498 16.86 -21.16 -2.35
N ALA A 499 17.44 -21.75 -3.40
CA ALA A 499 18.14 -20.99 -4.44
C ALA A 499 17.17 -20.05 -5.20
N LEU A 500 15.96 -20.53 -5.50
CA LEU A 500 14.90 -19.75 -6.16
C LEU A 500 14.48 -18.55 -5.29
N ALA A 501 14.28 -18.75 -3.99
CA ALA A 501 13.93 -17.66 -3.07
C ALA A 501 14.99 -16.56 -3.06
N ILE A 502 16.28 -16.91 -2.93
CA ILE A 502 17.38 -15.93 -3.01
C ILE A 502 17.38 -15.21 -4.36
N PHE A 503 17.23 -15.94 -5.46
CA PHE A 503 17.20 -15.34 -6.80
C PHE A 503 16.04 -14.32 -6.97
N LEU A 504 14.84 -14.68 -6.50
CA LEU A 504 13.66 -13.80 -6.58
C LEU A 504 13.86 -12.53 -5.75
N LEU A 505 14.42 -12.63 -4.53
CA LEU A 505 14.72 -11.49 -3.68
C LEU A 505 15.74 -10.52 -4.32
N ILE A 506 16.83 -11.06 -4.86
CA ILE A 506 17.85 -10.25 -5.54
C ILE A 506 17.23 -9.54 -6.76
N ARG A 507 16.48 -10.27 -7.58
CA ARG A 507 15.80 -9.72 -8.77
C ARG A 507 14.79 -8.63 -8.42
N SER A 508 14.00 -8.83 -7.36
CA SER A 508 13.03 -7.87 -6.87
C SER A 508 13.70 -6.57 -6.41
N ASN A 509 14.78 -6.69 -5.64
CA ASN A 509 15.51 -5.52 -5.13
C ASN A 509 16.16 -4.71 -6.25
N ILE A 510 16.69 -5.36 -7.29
CA ILE A 510 17.24 -4.69 -8.48
C ILE A 510 16.14 -3.93 -9.23
N ARG A 511 14.97 -4.57 -9.44
CA ARG A 511 13.83 -3.93 -10.09
C ARG A 511 13.30 -2.74 -9.30
N TYR A 512 13.21 -2.86 -7.98
CA TYR A 512 12.77 -1.78 -7.11
C TYR A 512 13.71 -0.57 -7.20
N LYS A 513 15.04 -0.80 -7.17
CA LYS A 513 16.03 0.27 -7.32
C LYS A 513 15.88 0.99 -8.66
N LYS A 514 15.73 0.24 -9.77
CA LYS A 514 15.54 0.81 -11.10
C LYS A 514 14.26 1.65 -11.18
N LYS A 515 13.13 1.16 -10.64
CA LYS A 515 11.88 1.90 -10.60
C LYS A 515 11.97 3.15 -9.73
N ALA A 516 12.66 3.08 -8.58
CA ALA A 516 12.88 4.24 -7.70
C ALA A 516 13.79 5.30 -8.34
N GLU A 517 14.73 4.91 -9.20
CA GLU A 517 15.53 5.83 -10.00
C GLU A 517 14.70 6.50 -11.10
N GLU A 518 13.80 5.78 -11.74
CA GLU A 518 12.84 6.31 -12.72
C GLU A 518 11.83 7.28 -12.06
N GLU A 519 11.30 6.96 -10.88
CA GLU A 519 10.39 7.84 -10.12
C GLU A 519 11.08 9.08 -9.52
N ASN A 520 12.35 8.97 -9.12
CA ASN A 520 13.16 10.12 -8.69
C ASN A 520 13.64 10.97 -9.88
N GLY A 521 13.46 10.52 -11.11
CA GLY A 521 13.86 11.20 -12.33
C GLY A 521 13.06 12.47 -12.63
N ASP A 522 11.94 12.74 -11.93
CA ASP A 522 11.21 13.99 -12.10
C ASP A 522 11.85 15.12 -11.25
N ILE A 523 13.07 15.48 -11.66
CA ILE A 523 13.88 16.50 -11.00
C ILE A 523 13.16 17.84 -11.03
N THR A 524 12.49 18.16 -12.14
CA THR A 524 11.79 19.43 -12.35
C THR A 524 10.61 19.57 -11.38
N PHE A 525 9.81 18.51 -11.19
CA PHE A 525 8.72 18.53 -10.22
C PHE A 525 9.24 18.64 -8.78
N ASN A 526 10.30 17.92 -8.43
CA ASN A 526 10.88 18.00 -7.09
C ASN A 526 11.46 19.40 -6.80
N GLN A 527 12.12 20.03 -7.75
CA GLN A 527 12.61 21.41 -7.63
C GLN A 527 11.43 22.39 -7.47
N MET A 528 10.39 22.24 -8.28
CA MET A 528 9.16 23.03 -8.17
C MET A 528 8.49 22.92 -6.79
N MET A 529 8.53 21.72 -6.18
CA MET A 529 7.98 21.50 -4.83
C MET A 529 8.82 22.10 -3.71
N LEU A 530 10.13 22.24 -3.90
CA LEU A 530 11.06 22.82 -2.91
C LEU A 530 11.14 24.33 -3.01
N SER A 531 10.85 24.93 -4.16
CA SER A 531 10.90 26.39 -4.36
C SER A 531 9.75 27.08 -3.64
N THR A 532 10.05 28.27 -3.07
CA THR A 532 9.09 29.20 -2.49
C THR A 532 8.85 30.42 -3.36
N ASP A 533 9.68 30.64 -4.38
CA ASP A 533 9.53 31.73 -5.35
C ASP A 533 8.51 31.38 -6.42
N LYS A 534 7.44 32.15 -6.51
CA LYS A 534 6.35 31.96 -7.48
C LYS A 534 6.79 32.09 -8.93
N GLY A 535 7.78 32.92 -9.25
CA GLY A 535 8.34 33.08 -10.57
C GLY A 535 9.17 31.86 -11.00
N GLU A 536 9.98 31.32 -10.09
CA GLU A 536 10.73 30.09 -10.31
C GLU A 536 9.78 28.90 -10.48
N ILE A 537 8.70 28.83 -9.66
CA ILE A 537 7.67 27.80 -9.78
C ILE A 537 7.02 27.82 -11.16
N LEU A 538 6.68 29.01 -11.70
CA LEU A 538 6.11 29.15 -13.05
C LEU A 538 7.06 28.63 -14.12
N THR A 539 8.33 28.98 -14.03
CA THR A 539 9.35 28.52 -14.99
C THR A 539 9.52 27.01 -14.96
N LEU A 540 9.59 26.43 -13.77
CA LEU A 540 9.68 24.97 -13.60
C LEU A 540 8.40 24.24 -14.04
N LEU A 541 7.23 24.84 -13.80
CA LEU A 541 5.95 24.31 -14.28
C LEU A 541 5.88 24.33 -15.81
N SER A 542 6.25 25.43 -16.45
CA SER A 542 6.28 25.54 -17.91
C SER A 542 7.22 24.50 -18.53
N LYS A 543 8.38 24.31 -17.93
CA LYS A 543 9.32 23.26 -18.34
C LYS A 543 8.75 21.87 -18.17
N HIS A 544 8.15 21.56 -17.01
CA HIS A 544 7.53 20.25 -16.73
C HIS A 544 6.41 19.94 -17.72
N ILE A 545 5.56 20.93 -18.06
CA ILE A 545 4.49 20.78 -19.05
C ILE A 545 5.08 20.50 -20.44
N ALA A 546 6.11 21.25 -20.87
CA ALA A 546 6.74 21.07 -22.17
C ALA A 546 7.41 19.68 -22.29
N ASP A 547 8.15 19.26 -21.27
CA ASP A 547 8.80 17.94 -21.21
C ASP A 547 7.75 16.82 -21.26
N SER A 548 6.68 16.91 -20.45
CA SER A 548 5.59 15.93 -20.41
C SER A 548 4.84 15.82 -21.74
N GLN A 549 4.57 16.94 -22.42
CA GLN A 549 3.91 16.97 -23.73
C GLN A 549 4.81 16.44 -24.85
N SER A 550 6.12 16.72 -24.78
CA SER A 550 7.10 16.18 -25.72
C SER A 550 7.21 14.66 -25.64
N ASP A 551 7.39 14.11 -24.43
CA ASP A 551 7.42 12.65 -24.20
C ASP A 551 6.11 11.98 -24.62
N PHE A 552 4.99 12.68 -24.45
CA PHE A 552 3.70 12.20 -24.94
C PHE A 552 3.65 12.15 -26.46
N LEU A 553 4.15 13.15 -27.17
CA LEU A 553 4.14 13.18 -28.64
C LEU A 553 5.10 12.15 -29.25
N GLU A 554 6.24 11.88 -28.64
CA GLU A 554 7.13 10.79 -29.04
C GLU A 554 6.40 9.43 -28.96
N TYR A 555 5.69 9.23 -27.85
CA TYR A 555 4.83 8.05 -27.68
C TYR A 555 3.74 7.97 -28.76
N VAL A 556 3.03 9.08 -29.03
CA VAL A 556 1.96 9.14 -30.06
C VAL A 556 2.52 8.79 -31.43
N ASN A 557 3.67 9.35 -31.79
CA ASN A 557 4.35 9.08 -33.07
C ASN A 557 4.66 7.59 -33.26
N THR A 558 5.21 6.97 -32.23
CA THR A 558 5.58 5.56 -32.24
C THR A 558 4.32 4.66 -32.30
N THR A 559 3.30 4.99 -31.50
CA THR A 559 2.09 4.18 -31.39
C THR A 559 1.20 4.30 -32.63
N PHE A 560 1.03 5.53 -33.17
CA PHE A 560 0.26 5.74 -34.40
C PHE A 560 0.88 4.99 -35.59
N ARG A 561 2.21 5.00 -35.72
CA ARG A 561 2.91 4.17 -36.72
C ARG A 561 2.66 2.67 -36.48
N GLN A 562 2.76 2.23 -35.24
CA GLN A 562 2.57 0.82 -34.88
C GLN A 562 1.15 0.33 -35.21
N ILE A 563 0.12 1.12 -34.90
CA ILE A 563 -1.29 0.79 -35.20
C ILE A 563 -1.51 0.72 -36.71
N THR A 564 -1.06 1.75 -37.45
CA THR A 564 -1.27 1.84 -38.90
C THR A 564 -0.47 0.79 -39.67
N ASP A 565 0.78 0.51 -39.29
CA ASP A 565 1.58 -0.56 -39.86
C ASP A 565 1.03 -1.95 -39.53
N GLY A 566 0.59 -2.15 -38.26
CA GLY A 566 -0.05 -3.41 -37.82
C GLY A 566 -1.33 -3.71 -38.59
N PHE A 567 -2.14 -2.69 -38.84
CA PHE A 567 -3.35 -2.81 -39.63
C PHE A 567 -3.08 -3.10 -41.11
N ILE A 568 -2.17 -2.36 -41.75
CA ILE A 568 -1.81 -2.55 -43.18
C ILE A 568 -1.14 -3.92 -43.42
N LYS A 569 -0.37 -4.42 -42.45
CA LYS A 569 0.35 -5.71 -42.53
C LYS A 569 -0.46 -6.88 -41.96
N GLU A 570 -1.66 -6.65 -41.44
CA GLU A 570 -2.50 -7.62 -40.75
C GLU A 570 -1.75 -8.30 -39.57
N ASP A 571 -0.93 -7.54 -38.81
CA ASP A 571 -0.14 -8.02 -37.67
C ASP A 571 -0.87 -7.71 -36.36
N LEU A 572 -1.61 -8.70 -35.86
CA LEU A 572 -2.36 -8.63 -34.59
C LEU A 572 -1.42 -8.40 -33.39
N GLY A 573 -0.20 -8.92 -33.41
CA GLY A 573 0.77 -8.72 -32.32
C GLY A 573 1.20 -7.26 -32.17
N MET A 574 1.33 -6.51 -33.28
CA MET A 574 1.57 -5.08 -33.24
C MET A 574 0.38 -4.30 -32.67
N LEU A 575 -0.84 -4.69 -32.98
CA LEU A 575 -2.07 -4.03 -32.53
C LEU A 575 -2.30 -4.25 -31.02
N HIS A 576 -2.22 -5.48 -30.53
CA HIS A 576 -2.29 -5.80 -29.09
C HIS A 576 -1.23 -5.04 -28.27
N LYS A 577 0.00 -4.98 -28.76
CA LYS A 577 1.07 -4.23 -28.07
C LYS A 577 0.76 -2.73 -27.99
N ALA A 578 0.14 -2.15 -29.01
CA ALA A 578 -0.29 -0.76 -29.00
C ALA A 578 -1.39 -0.53 -27.95
N GLU A 579 -2.40 -1.41 -27.85
CA GLU A 579 -3.46 -1.32 -26.85
C GLU A 579 -2.91 -1.36 -25.41
N ASP A 580 -2.05 -2.33 -25.10
CA ASP A 580 -1.42 -2.47 -23.78
C ASP A 580 -0.61 -1.22 -23.37
N THR A 581 0.09 -0.60 -24.33
CA THR A 581 0.86 0.62 -24.05
C THR A 581 -0.05 1.84 -23.87
N MET A 582 -1.16 1.95 -24.59
CA MET A 582 -2.13 3.06 -24.46
C MET A 582 -2.77 3.10 -23.06
N ARG A 583 -3.08 1.95 -22.48
CA ARG A 583 -3.62 1.88 -21.11
C ARG A 583 -2.64 2.45 -20.08
N ARG A 584 -1.36 2.10 -20.19
CA ARG A 584 -0.29 2.63 -19.31
C ARG A 584 -0.09 4.13 -19.52
N LYS A 585 -0.04 4.60 -20.77
CA LYS A 585 0.16 6.02 -21.08
C LYS A 585 -0.97 6.91 -20.59
N ARG A 586 -2.20 6.42 -20.60
CA ARG A 586 -3.33 7.14 -20.00
C ARG A 586 -3.14 7.37 -18.49
N ASP A 587 -2.63 6.39 -17.78
CA ASP A 587 -2.40 6.53 -16.33
C ASP A 587 -1.18 7.44 -16.04
N GLU A 588 -0.15 7.43 -16.91
CA GLU A 588 0.96 8.40 -16.87
C GLU A 588 0.46 9.84 -17.09
N LEU A 589 -0.38 10.08 -18.10
CA LEU A 589 -0.98 11.40 -18.35
C LEU A 589 -1.78 11.92 -17.15
N LYS A 590 -2.54 11.05 -16.47
CA LYS A 590 -3.24 11.42 -15.23
C LYS A 590 -2.28 11.83 -14.12
N ASN A 591 -1.16 11.14 -13.97
CA ASN A 591 -0.14 11.46 -12.98
C ASN A 591 0.56 12.79 -13.29
N CYS A 592 0.94 13.03 -14.57
CA CYS A 592 1.50 14.30 -15.01
C CYS A 592 0.52 15.44 -14.74
N ARG A 593 -0.75 15.27 -15.12
CA ARG A 593 -1.83 16.21 -14.83
C ARG A 593 -1.92 16.60 -13.36
N ARG A 594 -1.80 15.61 -12.46
CA ARG A 594 -1.85 15.84 -11.02
C ARG A 594 -0.67 16.71 -10.56
N LYS A 595 0.54 16.40 -11.03
CA LYS A 595 1.75 17.17 -10.69
C LYS A 595 1.66 18.60 -11.20
N GLU A 596 1.23 18.78 -12.42
CA GLU A 596 1.03 20.08 -13.07
C GLU A 596 -0.02 20.94 -12.35
N MET A 597 -1.15 20.34 -11.93
CA MET A 597 -2.17 21.04 -11.15
C MET A 597 -1.66 21.49 -9.77
N ILE A 598 -0.80 20.70 -9.12
CA ILE A 598 -0.17 21.10 -7.86
C ILE A 598 0.73 22.31 -8.09
N GLY A 599 1.53 22.31 -9.15
CA GLY A 599 2.36 23.44 -9.54
C GLY A 599 1.51 24.69 -9.86
N PHE A 600 0.48 24.51 -10.67
CA PHE A 600 -0.43 25.59 -11.08
C PHE A 600 -1.13 26.30 -9.91
N ARG A 601 -1.46 25.59 -8.84
CA ARG A 601 -2.02 26.19 -7.62
C ARG A 601 -1.02 27.00 -6.79
N ARG A 602 0.27 26.87 -7.07
CA ARG A 602 1.35 27.51 -6.30
C ARG A 602 1.93 28.76 -6.98
N ILE A 603 1.62 29.01 -8.23
CA ILE A 603 1.99 30.24 -8.96
C ILE A 603 1.15 31.43 -8.47
N ASP A 604 1.45 32.62 -8.98
CA ASP A 604 0.69 33.83 -8.66
C ASP A 604 -0.75 33.70 -9.17
N PRO A 605 -1.78 34.06 -8.37
CA PRO A 605 -3.20 33.94 -8.77
C PRO A 605 -3.56 34.74 -10.02
N GLU A 606 -2.97 35.90 -10.25
CA GLU A 606 -3.21 36.72 -11.45
C GLU A 606 -2.66 36.02 -12.69
N VAL A 607 -1.44 35.51 -12.62
CA VAL A 607 -0.81 34.71 -13.69
C VAL A 607 -1.58 33.39 -13.92
N ALA A 608 -2.03 32.75 -12.84
CA ALA A 608 -2.84 31.54 -12.95
C ALA A 608 -4.15 31.81 -13.69
N MET A 609 -4.82 32.92 -13.45
CA MET A 609 -6.05 33.30 -14.18
C MET A 609 -5.76 33.54 -15.66
N GLU A 610 -4.68 34.21 -16.01
CA GLU A 610 -4.28 34.48 -17.39
C GLU A 610 -3.94 33.19 -18.14
N LYS A 611 -3.15 32.30 -17.55
CA LYS A 611 -2.68 31.06 -18.16
C LYS A 611 -3.71 29.91 -18.12
N ASN A 612 -4.79 30.04 -17.37
CA ASN A 612 -5.77 28.97 -17.13
C ASN A 612 -6.32 28.35 -18.41
N THR A 613 -6.72 29.18 -19.37
CA THR A 613 -7.30 28.70 -20.63
C THR A 613 -6.30 27.85 -21.42
N TRP A 614 -5.06 28.32 -21.53
CA TRP A 614 -4.01 27.62 -22.27
C TRP A 614 -3.60 26.32 -21.59
N PHE A 615 -3.48 26.33 -20.26
CA PHE A 615 -3.21 25.14 -19.46
C PHE A 615 -4.25 24.04 -19.71
N HIS A 616 -5.53 24.39 -19.60
CA HIS A 616 -6.60 23.41 -19.81
C HIS A 616 -6.72 22.95 -21.26
N LEU A 617 -6.53 23.85 -22.23
CA LEU A 617 -6.58 23.50 -23.65
C LEU A 617 -5.47 22.51 -24.02
N GLY A 618 -4.22 22.76 -23.60
CA GLY A 618 -3.10 21.86 -23.88
C GLY A 618 -3.33 20.47 -23.32
N ARG A 619 -3.82 20.40 -22.11
CA ARG A 619 -4.12 19.15 -21.45
C ARG A 619 -5.27 18.37 -22.10
N ASN A 620 -6.37 19.01 -22.42
CA ASN A 620 -7.49 18.38 -23.11
C ASN A 620 -7.07 17.90 -24.50
N SER A 621 -6.18 18.63 -25.19
CA SER A 621 -5.65 18.20 -26.48
C SER A 621 -4.85 16.90 -26.38
N CYS A 622 -4.04 16.71 -25.34
CA CYS A 622 -3.35 15.43 -25.11
C CYS A 622 -4.33 14.26 -24.85
N GLU A 623 -5.37 14.50 -24.04
CA GLU A 623 -6.41 13.50 -23.80
C GLU A 623 -7.14 13.13 -25.09
N GLU A 624 -7.49 14.11 -25.92
CA GLU A 624 -8.19 13.89 -27.20
C GLU A 624 -7.31 13.15 -28.23
N ILE A 625 -6.03 13.48 -28.32
CA ILE A 625 -5.07 12.73 -29.17
C ILE A 625 -5.03 11.25 -28.76
N LEU A 626 -4.98 10.96 -27.47
CA LEU A 626 -4.98 9.57 -26.99
C LEU A 626 -6.34 8.87 -27.29
N TYR A 627 -7.43 9.62 -27.24
CA TYR A 627 -8.75 9.13 -27.62
C TYR A 627 -8.84 8.80 -29.13
N CYS A 628 -8.29 9.67 -30.00
CA CYS A 628 -8.21 9.40 -31.43
C CYS A 628 -7.39 8.14 -31.73
N LEU A 629 -6.22 7.98 -31.09
CA LEU A 629 -5.42 6.76 -31.23
C LEU A 629 -6.21 5.50 -30.88
N ARG A 630 -7.00 5.54 -29.81
CA ARG A 630 -7.81 4.41 -29.40
C ARG A 630 -8.94 4.13 -30.39
N ARG A 631 -9.64 5.16 -30.87
CA ARG A 631 -10.71 5.03 -31.90
C ARG A 631 -10.19 4.52 -33.24
N ILE A 632 -8.88 4.65 -33.50
CA ILE A 632 -8.21 4.00 -34.63
C ILE A 632 -7.86 2.55 -34.29
N ALA A 633 -7.26 2.31 -33.11
CA ALA A 633 -6.72 1.00 -32.74
C ALA A 633 -7.80 -0.06 -32.54
N ASP A 634 -8.86 0.25 -31.74
CA ASP A 634 -9.90 -0.72 -31.39
C ASP A 634 -10.59 -1.32 -32.64
N PRO A 635 -11.06 -0.52 -33.64
CA PRO A 635 -11.66 -1.07 -34.86
C PRO A 635 -10.64 -1.78 -35.79
N CYS A 636 -9.38 -1.32 -35.84
CA CYS A 636 -8.34 -1.98 -36.62
C CYS A 636 -7.99 -3.35 -36.05
N GLU A 637 -7.90 -3.47 -34.72
CA GLU A 637 -7.65 -4.71 -34.02
C GLU A 637 -8.81 -5.70 -34.23
N GLU A 638 -10.05 -5.28 -34.00
CA GLU A 638 -11.25 -6.11 -34.23
C GLU A 638 -11.32 -6.61 -35.66
N HIS A 639 -10.97 -5.78 -36.63
CA HIS A 639 -10.97 -6.13 -38.05
C HIS A 639 -9.95 -7.24 -38.37
N VAL A 640 -8.72 -7.10 -37.85
CA VAL A 640 -7.65 -8.10 -38.11
C VAL A 640 -7.90 -9.37 -37.30
N ASP A 641 -8.38 -9.30 -36.08
CA ASP A 641 -8.69 -10.46 -35.24
C ASP A 641 -9.81 -11.32 -35.85
N ASN A 642 -10.80 -10.70 -36.46
CA ASN A 642 -11.88 -11.39 -37.17
C ASN A 642 -11.52 -11.85 -38.59
N ASN A 643 -10.28 -11.68 -39.06
CA ASN A 643 -9.83 -11.98 -40.41
C ASN A 643 -10.75 -11.38 -41.50
N PHE A 644 -11.19 -10.16 -41.33
CA PHE A 644 -11.98 -9.48 -42.35
C PHE A 644 -11.13 -9.10 -43.57
N ILE A 645 -11.76 -8.78 -44.70
CA ILE A 645 -11.07 -8.43 -45.94
C ILE A 645 -10.16 -7.21 -45.72
N PRO A 646 -8.86 -7.26 -46.04
CA PRO A 646 -7.94 -6.12 -45.84
C PRO A 646 -8.26 -4.93 -46.73
N LEU A 647 -7.61 -3.78 -46.43
CA LEU A 647 -7.67 -2.61 -47.29
C LEU A 647 -7.21 -2.91 -48.71
N SER A 648 -7.86 -2.29 -49.68
CA SER A 648 -7.45 -2.40 -51.11
C SER A 648 -6.08 -1.73 -51.31
N LYS A 649 -5.34 -2.16 -52.32
CA LYS A 649 -4.06 -1.57 -52.69
C LYS A 649 -4.19 -0.07 -53.00
N GLU A 650 -5.33 0.36 -53.47
CA GLU A 650 -5.62 1.77 -53.78
C GLU A 650 -5.77 2.60 -52.46
N GLN A 651 -6.56 2.08 -51.52
CA GLN A 651 -6.72 2.69 -50.20
C GLN A 651 -5.37 2.80 -49.43
N ILE A 652 -4.57 1.73 -49.46
CA ILE A 652 -3.24 1.72 -48.86
C ILE A 652 -2.32 2.78 -49.50
N LYS A 653 -2.31 2.86 -50.83
CA LYS A 653 -1.49 3.81 -51.59
C LYS A 653 -1.90 5.26 -51.31
N GLU A 654 -3.18 5.51 -51.10
CA GLU A 654 -3.73 6.82 -50.76
C GLU A 654 -3.41 7.21 -49.30
N TYR A 655 -3.51 6.27 -48.37
CA TYR A 655 -3.36 6.54 -46.94
C TYR A 655 -1.90 6.71 -46.48
N ILE A 656 -0.95 5.95 -47.04
CA ILE A 656 0.46 5.99 -46.60
C ILE A 656 1.07 7.39 -46.62
N PRO A 657 0.91 8.20 -47.69
CA PRO A 657 1.43 9.58 -47.72
C PRO A 657 0.81 10.47 -46.64
N LEU A 658 -0.51 10.35 -46.42
CA LEU A 658 -1.23 11.10 -45.37
C LEU A 658 -0.71 10.74 -43.99
N ARG A 659 -0.57 9.45 -43.70
CA ARG A 659 0.04 8.96 -42.47
C ARG A 659 1.44 9.50 -42.24
N ASP A 660 2.29 9.44 -43.24
CA ASP A 660 3.69 9.88 -43.14
C ASP A 660 3.79 11.39 -42.89
N THR A 661 2.88 12.18 -43.45
CA THR A 661 2.72 13.59 -43.12
C THR A 661 2.31 13.84 -41.70
N VAL A 662 1.36 13.06 -41.13
CA VAL A 662 0.99 13.12 -39.71
C VAL A 662 2.23 12.86 -38.83
N LEU A 663 2.96 11.78 -39.14
CA LEU A 663 4.20 11.42 -38.38
C LEU A 663 5.27 12.53 -38.48
N PHE A 664 5.38 13.18 -39.59
CA PHE A 664 6.29 14.32 -39.77
C PHE A 664 5.86 15.53 -38.91
N ILE A 665 4.58 15.90 -38.93
CA ILE A 665 4.04 17.01 -38.13
C ILE A 665 4.19 16.69 -36.63
N LEU A 666 3.94 15.46 -36.19
CA LEU A 666 4.14 15.02 -34.80
C LEU A 666 5.58 15.25 -34.35
N ARG A 667 6.58 14.84 -35.16
CA ARG A 667 8.00 15.04 -34.85
C ARG A 667 8.41 16.49 -34.80
N ARG A 668 7.90 17.33 -35.69
CA ARG A 668 8.20 18.79 -35.67
C ARG A 668 7.61 19.42 -34.41
N THR A 669 6.36 19.03 -34.06
CA THR A 669 5.72 19.50 -32.84
C THR A 669 6.48 19.08 -31.58
N GLU A 670 6.89 17.80 -31.48
CA GLU A 670 7.76 17.30 -30.42
C GLU A 670 9.03 18.13 -30.29
N LYS A 671 9.73 18.38 -31.40
CA LYS A 671 10.97 19.17 -31.42
C LYS A 671 10.75 20.61 -30.93
N ILE A 672 9.68 21.28 -31.34
CA ILE A 672 9.32 22.63 -30.87
C ILE A 672 9.20 22.64 -29.34
N LEU A 673 8.51 21.65 -28.74
CA LEU A 673 8.33 21.55 -27.30
C LEU A 673 9.64 21.25 -26.57
N GLN A 674 10.50 20.37 -27.12
CA GLN A 674 11.81 20.04 -26.54
C GLN A 674 12.77 21.22 -26.53
N THR A 675 12.79 21.99 -27.62
CA THR A 675 13.73 23.12 -27.78
C THR A 675 13.20 24.42 -27.17
N ASP A 676 11.95 24.45 -26.73
CA ASP A 676 11.23 25.63 -26.22
C ASP A 676 11.29 26.81 -27.24
N SER A 677 11.33 26.49 -28.55
CA SER A 677 11.41 27.45 -29.64
C SER A 677 10.14 27.42 -30.46
N TYR A 678 9.32 28.46 -30.33
CA TYR A 678 7.98 28.54 -30.93
C TYR A 678 7.93 29.29 -32.25
N ASP A 679 9.08 29.58 -32.89
CA ASP A 679 9.16 30.36 -34.12
C ASP A 679 8.49 29.65 -35.31
N GLU A 680 8.57 28.32 -35.35
CA GLU A 680 8.00 27.49 -36.42
C GLU A 680 6.53 27.10 -36.22
N VAL A 681 5.90 27.50 -35.12
CA VAL A 681 4.53 27.06 -34.79
C VAL A 681 3.51 27.38 -35.85
N ASP A 682 3.55 28.59 -36.40
CA ASP A 682 2.55 29.03 -37.39
C ASP A 682 2.74 28.32 -38.75
N GLU A 683 3.96 27.90 -39.08
CA GLU A 683 4.24 27.06 -40.25
C GLU A 683 3.68 25.63 -40.05
N VAL A 684 4.02 24.99 -38.93
CA VAL A 684 3.51 23.64 -38.61
C VAL A 684 1.99 23.59 -38.51
N ARG A 685 1.37 24.67 -38.01
CA ARG A 685 -0.09 24.77 -37.96
C ARG A 685 -0.72 24.89 -39.35
N ARG A 686 -0.06 25.58 -40.29
CA ARG A 686 -0.50 25.66 -41.67
C ARG A 686 -0.37 24.32 -42.38
N GLU A 687 0.74 23.61 -42.23
CA GLU A 687 0.95 22.25 -42.76
C GLU A 687 -0.12 21.27 -42.23
N ALA A 688 -0.47 21.38 -40.93
CA ALA A 688 -1.50 20.58 -40.35
C ALA A 688 -2.91 20.90 -40.87
N GLU A 689 -3.18 22.17 -41.28
CA GLU A 689 -4.43 22.54 -41.95
C GLU A 689 -4.50 21.98 -43.38
N GLU A 690 -3.42 22.12 -44.16
CA GLU A 690 -3.31 21.54 -45.49
C GLU A 690 -3.50 20.00 -45.46
N LEU A 691 -2.93 19.33 -44.47
CA LEU A 691 -3.15 17.89 -44.28
C LEU A 691 -4.62 17.55 -43.98
N LYS A 692 -5.30 18.36 -43.19
CA LYS A 692 -6.74 18.16 -42.92
C LYS A 692 -7.60 18.26 -44.18
N ASP A 693 -7.24 19.19 -45.07
CA ASP A 693 -7.94 19.34 -46.36
C ASP A 693 -7.69 18.10 -47.24
N CYS A 694 -6.44 17.60 -47.32
CA CYS A 694 -6.12 16.34 -48.02
C CYS A 694 -6.83 15.12 -47.44
N LEU A 695 -7.01 15.03 -46.11
CA LEU A 695 -7.76 13.97 -45.46
C LEU A 695 -9.26 14.05 -45.77
N GLU A 696 -9.81 15.26 -45.88
CA GLU A 696 -11.19 15.47 -46.29
C GLU A 696 -11.43 15.07 -47.77
N GLU A 697 -10.50 15.46 -48.68
CA GLU A 697 -10.54 15.02 -50.10
C GLU A 697 -10.49 13.48 -50.20
N ALA A 698 -9.61 12.80 -49.45
CA ALA A 698 -9.54 11.33 -49.43
C ALA A 698 -10.86 10.71 -48.90
N ARG A 699 -11.48 11.34 -47.89
CA ARG A 699 -12.77 10.92 -47.35
C ARG A 699 -13.90 11.07 -48.38
N GLU A 700 -13.97 12.20 -49.07
CA GLU A 700 -14.95 12.41 -50.15
C GLU A 700 -14.76 11.41 -51.31
N ALA A 701 -13.52 11.16 -51.72
CA ALA A 701 -13.18 10.17 -52.73
C ALA A 701 -13.65 8.76 -52.31
N GLN A 702 -13.45 8.36 -51.03
CA GLN A 702 -13.95 7.10 -50.53
C GLN A 702 -15.48 7.02 -50.52
N MET A 703 -16.18 8.10 -50.15
CA MET A 703 -17.64 8.14 -50.20
C MET A 703 -18.16 7.97 -51.64
N GLN A 704 -17.52 8.58 -52.64
CA GLN A 704 -17.84 8.40 -54.04
C GLN A 704 -17.59 6.96 -54.50
N ARG A 705 -16.50 6.33 -54.09
CA ARG A 705 -16.22 4.89 -54.36
C ARG A 705 -17.33 3.99 -53.81
N MET A 706 -17.80 4.24 -52.60
CA MET A 706 -18.90 3.47 -52.01
C MET A 706 -20.20 3.60 -52.75
N GLN A 707 -20.48 4.72 -53.42
CA GLN A 707 -21.68 4.91 -54.26
C GLN A 707 -21.57 4.27 -55.61
N SER A 708 -20.36 4.16 -56.16
CA SER A 708 -20.12 3.73 -57.55
C SER A 708 -19.61 2.28 -57.70
N SER A 709 -19.11 1.62 -56.66
CA SER A 709 -18.51 0.31 -56.70
C SER A 709 -19.17 -0.72 -55.77
N LYS A 710 -18.95 -2.04 -56.03
CA LYS A 710 -19.35 -3.14 -55.14
C LYS A 710 -18.31 -3.36 -54.04
N GLU A 711 -17.83 -2.27 -53.41
CA GLU A 711 -16.85 -2.37 -52.35
C GLU A 711 -17.46 -3.02 -51.08
N ASN A 712 -16.62 -3.73 -50.31
CA ASN A 712 -17.08 -4.29 -49.04
C ASN A 712 -17.38 -3.14 -48.05
N ILE A 713 -18.62 -3.10 -47.61
CA ILE A 713 -19.13 -2.02 -46.77
C ILE A 713 -18.34 -1.91 -45.45
N THR A 714 -17.95 -3.03 -44.82
CA THR A 714 -17.22 -3.07 -43.57
C THR A 714 -15.83 -2.42 -43.71
N VAL A 715 -15.11 -2.74 -44.78
CA VAL A 715 -13.79 -2.18 -45.09
C VAL A 715 -13.90 -0.69 -45.40
N ALA A 716 -14.90 -0.31 -46.20
CA ALA A 716 -15.13 1.08 -46.56
C ALA A 716 -15.46 1.96 -45.33
N TYR A 717 -16.29 1.48 -44.41
CA TYR A 717 -16.55 2.17 -43.14
C TYR A 717 -15.31 2.27 -42.27
N LEU A 718 -14.52 1.22 -42.16
CA LEU A 718 -13.29 1.24 -41.38
C LEU A 718 -12.29 2.24 -41.94
N TYR A 719 -12.14 2.29 -43.27
CA TYR A 719 -11.26 3.27 -43.90
C TYR A 719 -11.73 4.71 -43.70
N LEU A 720 -13.05 4.98 -43.80
CA LEU A 720 -13.61 6.28 -43.47
C LEU A 720 -13.38 6.67 -42.02
N ASN A 721 -13.52 5.74 -41.09
CA ASN A 721 -13.21 5.97 -39.69
C ASN A 721 -11.73 6.30 -39.48
N LEU A 722 -10.83 5.56 -40.13
CA LEU A 722 -9.38 5.78 -40.08
C LEU A 722 -9.02 7.20 -40.56
N LEU A 723 -9.59 7.66 -41.68
CA LEU A 723 -9.40 9.01 -42.21
C LEU A 723 -9.94 10.06 -41.24
N GLN A 724 -11.16 9.87 -40.72
CA GLN A 724 -11.80 10.81 -39.80
C GLN A 724 -10.98 10.96 -38.50
N GLU A 725 -10.57 9.84 -37.88
CA GLU A 725 -9.84 9.90 -36.62
C GLU A 725 -8.43 10.44 -36.79
N THR A 726 -7.81 10.21 -37.96
CA THR A 726 -6.52 10.83 -38.33
C THR A 726 -6.67 12.37 -38.46
N ARG A 727 -7.79 12.83 -39.01
CA ARG A 727 -8.11 14.25 -39.13
C ARG A 727 -8.35 14.89 -37.74
N GLU A 728 -9.08 14.22 -36.86
CA GLU A 728 -9.31 14.69 -35.48
C GLU A 728 -8.01 14.74 -34.67
N LEU A 729 -7.14 13.73 -34.83
CA LEU A 729 -5.81 13.72 -34.22
C LEU A 729 -4.98 14.94 -34.67
N THR A 730 -4.99 15.25 -35.99
CA THR A 730 -4.29 16.41 -36.55
C THR A 730 -4.88 17.73 -36.03
N SER A 731 -6.19 17.81 -35.85
CA SER A 731 -6.88 18.97 -35.27
C SER A 731 -6.45 19.19 -33.81
N SER A 732 -6.46 18.12 -33.03
CA SER A 732 -6.06 18.17 -31.61
C SER A 732 -4.59 18.53 -31.42
N LEU A 733 -3.72 18.10 -32.35
CA LEU A 733 -2.31 18.50 -32.38
C LEU A 733 -2.14 20.01 -32.61
N ARG A 734 -2.94 20.62 -33.49
CA ARG A 734 -2.96 22.09 -33.70
C ARG A 734 -3.41 22.83 -32.43
N HIS A 735 -4.41 22.29 -31.73
CA HIS A 735 -4.86 22.88 -30.46
C HIS A 735 -3.77 22.78 -29.40
N LEU A 736 -3.03 21.67 -29.32
CA LEU A 736 -1.91 21.50 -28.43
C LEU A 736 -0.81 22.54 -28.68
N LEU A 737 -0.39 22.69 -29.94
CA LEU A 737 0.61 23.71 -30.34
C LEU A 737 0.20 25.13 -29.96
N ARG A 738 -1.07 25.48 -30.22
CA ARG A 738 -1.60 26.80 -29.85
C ARG A 738 -1.59 27.01 -28.35
N ALA A 739 -1.98 25.96 -27.60
CA ALA A 739 -2.03 26.02 -26.14
C ALA A 739 -0.62 26.15 -25.53
N SER A 740 0.35 25.41 -26.05
CA SER A 740 1.73 25.47 -25.56
C SER A 740 2.38 26.82 -25.82
N LYS A 741 2.16 27.41 -27.03
CA LYS A 741 2.60 28.76 -27.36
C LYS A 741 1.97 29.79 -26.42
N GLY A 742 0.62 29.79 -26.26
CA GLY A 742 -0.07 30.74 -25.39
C GLY A 742 0.20 30.57 -23.90
N PHE A 743 0.58 29.36 -23.44
CA PHE A 743 1.01 29.16 -22.07
C PHE A 743 2.41 29.73 -21.81
N ARG A 744 3.27 29.72 -22.83
CA ARG A 744 4.65 30.24 -22.77
C ARG A 744 4.69 31.77 -22.83
N GLU A 745 3.97 32.36 -23.77
CA GLU A 745 3.80 33.82 -23.89
C GLU A 745 3.12 34.45 -22.66
#